data_2c62dd9a91332ffb172c718549bd9313
#
_entry.id   2c62dd9a91332ffb172c718549bd9313
#
_cell.length_a   1.000
_cell.length_b   1.000
_cell.length_c   1.000
_cell.angle_alpha   90.00
_cell.angle_beta   90.00
_cell.angle_gamma   90.00
#
_symmetry.space_group_name_H-M   'P 1'
#
loop_
_entity.id
_entity.type
_entity.pdbx_description
1 polymer ?
#
loop_
_entity_poly.entity_id
_entity_poly.type
_entity_poly.pdbx_seq_one_letter_code
_entity_poly.pdbx_strand_id
1 'polypeptide(L)'
;NNIEALYRCIEKIIRCAKKLGKLVVATGDVHNINREDRLYREIIVNQNVPGKGRHVLARYLSGSKKACKNLDNINKVINICEEQEVKTDNVLNKVLKYIYVLNRIKKIPITASNISSIYSVSKNSQDEEIFRGKDGDAEKLKAISTVLRKLNVANVVKEKDGIYELNGNYIESEMPVPGHIPNQFFRTTKEMKEEFEFLNDQELIKEIVVTNPNKIIDMLEEIEVVEYPDKPYSPIIPNSQETTINMVFEKAHSMYGDPLPRNIEERIAQEFYGDNILDLVKEKLKIDHPRLSDERLDEEFPSLLHEIIISGYDAVVDIMADKLKRESEMALDDKKVREDAKAALGGIIGGGFDVIYLIAQKLVKHSNDDGYLVGSRGSVGSSFVASMMGITECNGLPAHYYCPKCHYSEFNNEKGEPYSIEYASGFDLPNKNCPECKTLMIHEGNDMPFATFLGFNADKVPDIDLNFSGDNQASAHEYTKVLFGTDNVYRAGTIGTVADKTAFGYVQGFFEERLYDQLKIEAESYGLTVTGKDELKKKGVIKSFVRIPEVERIAVGCTGVKRTTGQHPGGIVVVPGYKDVWDFTPFQYPADDPTSAWRTTHFDYHAIDADLLKLDILGHDDPTVLRMLQDLSGLDVTKIDLGDLDTMKIFTGPEILGVDRYKLRGTVDKDGRKYCPTGTLGVPEFGTNFLLGMLEETKPTTFAELIKISGLSHGTDVWLGNARDLCTPNSEGKIEVPFKNVIGCRDDIMVNLIAWGMKPVKAFKIMEFVRKGKASKEPAAWAEHVKTMKEAGIPEWYIESCRKIKYMFPKAHATAYVTSAFRIAWFKVHHPIWYYCAYLSIRRDQFDIESMIKGADAIRAKIDEIDEKGSAASNKEIDTRETLCICLEMCERGFYFKNIDVEKSDGKKFVITDDEKGLIIPFRALDGLGDNVALAIVKARKEGPFISQEDLSTRGKVNTSAMEKLKALGCLDNMSESNQLSLF
;
A
#
# COMPACT_ATOMS: atom_id res chain seq x y z
N ASN A 1 16.40 -36.58 -24.56
CA ASN A 1 14.99 -36.93 -24.65
C ASN A 1 14.70 -38.39 -24.39
N ASN A 2 15.29 -38.98 -23.37
CA ASN A 2 15.13 -40.41 -23.27
C ASN A 2 14.75 -40.74 -21.81
N ILE A 3 13.47 -41.05 -21.59
CA ILE A 3 12.96 -41.53 -20.31
C ILE A 3 13.79 -42.77 -19.85
N GLU A 4 14.26 -43.61 -20.77
CA GLU A 4 15.14 -44.73 -20.49
C GLU A 4 16.52 -44.30 -19.95
N ALA A 5 17.03 -43.11 -20.38
CA ALA A 5 18.27 -42.57 -19.84
C ALA A 5 18.06 -42.10 -18.41
N LEU A 6 16.90 -41.53 -18.09
CA LEU A 6 16.52 -41.15 -16.73
C LEU A 6 16.39 -42.37 -15.84
N TYR A 7 15.70 -43.41 -16.30
CA TYR A 7 15.57 -44.65 -15.56
C TYR A 7 16.93 -45.28 -15.25
N ARG A 8 17.85 -45.35 -16.23
CA ARG A 8 19.23 -45.83 -16.01
C ARG A 8 20.00 -44.94 -15.00
N CYS A 9 19.77 -43.64 -14.95
CA CYS A 9 20.36 -42.79 -13.93
C CYS A 9 19.81 -43.10 -12.53
N ILE A 10 18.51 -43.27 -12.37
CA ILE A 10 17.87 -43.65 -11.12
C ILE A 10 18.42 -45.01 -10.62
N GLU A 11 18.48 -46.02 -11.48
CA GLU A 11 19.06 -47.34 -11.14
C GLU A 11 20.54 -47.25 -10.67
N LYS A 12 21.34 -46.40 -11.34
CA LYS A 12 22.70 -46.15 -10.92
C LYS A 12 22.78 -45.49 -9.54
N ILE A 13 21.94 -44.48 -9.27
CA ILE A 13 21.86 -43.79 -7.97
C ILE A 13 21.51 -44.78 -6.88
N ILE A 14 20.46 -45.58 -7.07
CA ILE A 14 20.05 -46.62 -6.13
C ILE A 14 21.21 -47.60 -5.83
N ARG A 15 21.87 -48.07 -6.88
CA ARG A 15 23.01 -49.02 -6.76
C ARG A 15 24.21 -48.41 -6.03
N CYS A 16 24.53 -47.15 -6.32
CA CYS A 16 25.61 -46.42 -5.63
C CYS A 16 25.27 -46.20 -4.16
N ALA A 17 24.07 -45.77 -3.84
CA ALA A 17 23.62 -45.54 -2.47
C ALA A 17 23.66 -46.86 -1.64
N LYS A 18 23.16 -47.96 -2.21
CA LYS A 18 23.26 -49.29 -1.55
C LYS A 18 24.69 -49.71 -1.27
N LYS A 19 25.61 -49.49 -2.22
CA LYS A 19 27.05 -49.77 -1.99
C LYS A 19 27.65 -48.95 -0.85
N LEU A 20 27.16 -47.74 -0.63
CA LEU A 20 27.61 -46.82 0.40
C LEU A 20 26.83 -47.00 1.72
N GLY A 21 25.91 -47.97 1.81
CA GLY A 21 25.08 -48.16 2.98
C GLY A 21 24.10 -47.03 3.29
N LYS A 22 23.72 -46.22 2.25
CA LYS A 22 22.80 -45.11 2.39
C LYS A 22 21.37 -45.51 2.08
N LEU A 23 20.40 -44.96 2.83
CA LEU A 23 18.97 -45.13 2.55
C LEU A 23 18.60 -44.41 1.26
N VAL A 24 17.78 -45.09 0.47
CA VAL A 24 17.16 -44.50 -0.74
C VAL A 24 15.68 -44.42 -0.52
N VAL A 25 15.10 -43.25 -0.79
CA VAL A 25 13.66 -43.04 -0.70
C VAL A 25 13.12 -42.56 -2.03
N ALA A 26 11.90 -42.94 -2.36
CA ALA A 26 11.17 -42.43 -3.51
C ALA A 26 10.46 -41.13 -3.11
N THR A 27 10.66 -40.08 -3.88
CA THR A 27 10.01 -38.77 -3.67
C THR A 27 9.17 -38.38 -4.88
N GLY A 28 8.06 -37.66 -4.66
CA GLY A 28 7.10 -37.30 -5.72
C GLY A 28 7.25 -35.91 -6.28
N ASP A 29 8.13 -35.06 -5.72
CA ASP A 29 8.20 -33.64 -6.05
C ASP A 29 6.81 -32.99 -6.15
N VAL A 30 6.05 -33.09 -5.05
CA VAL A 30 4.63 -32.74 -4.99
C VAL A 30 4.45 -31.22 -4.99
N HIS A 31 3.61 -30.74 -5.89
CA HIS A 31 3.25 -29.33 -6.02
C HIS A 31 1.73 -29.07 -6.01
N ASN A 32 0.93 -30.10 -6.09
CA ASN A 32 -0.54 -30.04 -6.02
C ASN A 32 -1.10 -31.30 -5.37
N ILE A 33 -2.27 -31.19 -4.73
CA ILE A 33 -2.89 -32.31 -4.02
C ILE A 33 -3.51 -33.28 -5.02
N ASN A 34 -4.42 -32.77 -5.88
CA ASN A 34 -5.14 -33.62 -6.85
C ASN A 34 -4.54 -33.51 -8.25
N ARG A 35 -4.82 -34.49 -9.10
CA ARG A 35 -4.37 -34.46 -10.52
C ARG A 35 -4.92 -33.28 -11.28
N GLU A 36 -6.15 -32.88 -11.00
CA GLU A 36 -6.89 -31.82 -11.65
C GLU A 36 -6.29 -30.45 -11.32
N ASP A 37 -5.69 -30.28 -10.15
CA ASP A 37 -5.06 -29.02 -9.68
C ASP A 37 -3.85 -28.62 -10.55
N ARG A 38 -3.34 -29.53 -11.39
CA ARG A 38 -2.35 -29.20 -12.43
C ARG A 38 -2.74 -28.01 -13.26
N LEU A 39 -4.04 -27.83 -13.55
CA LEU A 39 -4.54 -26.70 -14.33
C LEU A 39 -4.22 -25.36 -13.65
N TYR A 40 -4.43 -25.25 -12.34
CA TYR A 40 -4.10 -24.04 -11.57
C TYR A 40 -2.62 -23.73 -11.65
N ARG A 41 -1.76 -24.75 -11.49
CA ARG A 41 -0.33 -24.58 -11.62
C ARG A 41 0.10 -24.19 -13.06
N GLU A 42 -0.51 -24.76 -14.08
CA GLU A 42 -0.26 -24.36 -15.48
C GLU A 42 -0.55 -22.88 -15.73
N ILE A 43 -1.65 -22.37 -15.16
CA ILE A 43 -2.03 -20.97 -15.25
C ILE A 43 -0.99 -20.08 -14.55
N ILE A 44 -0.55 -20.47 -13.36
CA ILE A 44 0.42 -19.69 -12.57
C ILE A 44 1.79 -19.66 -13.25
N VAL A 45 2.34 -20.80 -13.65
CA VAL A 45 3.68 -20.89 -14.28
C VAL A 45 3.74 -20.23 -15.66
N ASN A 46 2.58 -20.07 -16.33
CA ASN A 46 2.50 -19.38 -17.61
C ASN A 46 2.70 -17.86 -17.51
N GLN A 47 2.58 -17.29 -16.31
CA GLN A 47 2.67 -15.84 -16.13
C GLN A 47 4.11 -15.33 -16.22
N ASN A 48 4.28 -14.13 -16.79
CA ASN A 48 5.53 -13.41 -16.73
C ASN A 48 5.76 -12.84 -15.32
N VAL A 49 6.97 -13.04 -14.80
CA VAL A 49 7.45 -12.37 -13.60
C VAL A 49 8.36 -11.22 -14.05
N PRO A 50 8.08 -9.97 -13.68
CA PRO A 50 8.90 -8.83 -14.03
C PRO A 50 10.39 -9.10 -13.71
N GLY A 51 11.27 -8.86 -14.67
CA GLY A 51 12.71 -9.08 -14.54
C GLY A 51 13.19 -10.54 -14.64
N LYS A 52 12.28 -11.53 -14.51
CA LYS A 52 12.65 -12.98 -14.53
C LYS A 52 12.05 -13.77 -15.70
N GLY A 53 11.05 -13.23 -16.40
CA GLY A 53 10.35 -13.91 -17.49
C GLY A 53 9.37 -14.99 -17.00
N ARG A 54 9.07 -15.96 -17.85
CA ARG A 54 8.19 -17.10 -17.51
C ARG A 54 8.96 -18.20 -16.79
N HIS A 55 8.24 -18.95 -15.97
CA HIS A 55 8.79 -20.15 -15.33
C HIS A 55 9.27 -21.17 -16.36
N VAL A 56 10.35 -21.91 -16.05
CA VAL A 56 10.96 -22.89 -16.97
C VAL A 56 9.98 -23.97 -17.44
N LEU A 57 8.99 -24.32 -16.63
CA LEU A 57 7.94 -25.29 -17.00
C LEU A 57 6.96 -24.74 -18.05
N ALA A 58 6.86 -23.46 -18.25
CA ALA A 58 5.97 -22.87 -19.26
C ALA A 58 6.29 -23.35 -20.68
N ARG A 59 7.54 -23.77 -20.93
CA ARG A 59 7.94 -24.37 -22.22
C ARG A 59 7.16 -25.64 -22.60
N TYR A 60 6.61 -26.36 -21.61
CA TYR A 60 5.82 -27.55 -21.87
C TYR A 60 4.37 -27.24 -22.25
N LEU A 61 3.92 -26.01 -22.03
CA LEU A 61 2.56 -25.54 -22.37
C LEU A 61 2.39 -25.31 -23.88
N SER A 62 3.49 -24.98 -24.58
CA SER A 62 3.49 -24.90 -26.04
C SER A 62 3.33 -26.34 -26.60
N GLY A 63 2.27 -26.57 -27.35
CA GLY A 63 1.99 -27.89 -27.91
C GLY A 63 3.12 -28.47 -28.77
N SER A 64 3.22 -29.77 -28.87
CA SER A 64 4.21 -30.42 -29.73
C SER A 64 3.89 -30.18 -31.20
N LYS A 65 4.92 -29.80 -32.00
CA LYS A 65 4.88 -29.80 -33.45
C LYS A 65 4.74 -31.24 -33.95
N LYS A 66 3.55 -31.83 -33.90
CA LYS A 66 3.28 -33.03 -34.70
C LYS A 66 3.11 -32.60 -36.16
N ALA A 67 3.86 -33.19 -37.03
CA ALA A 67 3.78 -32.91 -38.46
C ALA A 67 2.32 -33.05 -38.92
N CYS A 68 1.76 -31.95 -39.41
CA CYS A 68 0.41 -31.98 -39.95
C CYS A 68 0.37 -32.81 -41.24
N LYS A 69 -0.37 -33.91 -41.26
CA LYS A 69 -0.66 -34.73 -42.44
C LYS A 69 -1.56 -34.00 -43.47
N ASN A 70 -1.87 -32.75 -43.27
CA ASN A 70 -2.88 -32.01 -44.03
C ASN A 70 -2.38 -31.35 -45.30
N LEU A 71 -1.06 -31.39 -45.61
CA LEU A 71 -0.56 -30.91 -46.90
C LEU A 71 -1.18 -31.67 -48.08
N ASP A 72 -1.42 -32.99 -47.90
CA ASP A 72 -2.06 -33.82 -48.92
C ASP A 72 -3.51 -33.43 -49.17
N ASN A 73 -4.23 -32.99 -48.16
CA ASN A 73 -5.60 -32.54 -48.32
C ASN A 73 -5.69 -31.18 -48.99
N ILE A 74 -4.79 -30.29 -48.71
CA ILE A 74 -4.72 -28.99 -49.40
C ILE A 74 -4.42 -29.22 -50.91
N ASN A 75 -3.50 -30.12 -51.24
CA ASN A 75 -3.19 -30.47 -52.63
C ASN A 75 -4.39 -31.11 -53.33
N LYS A 76 -5.14 -32.00 -52.67
CA LYS A 76 -6.40 -32.55 -53.21
C LYS A 76 -7.43 -31.45 -53.51
N VAL A 77 -7.56 -30.47 -52.62
CA VAL A 77 -8.47 -29.34 -52.79
C VAL A 77 -8.01 -28.43 -53.95
N ILE A 78 -6.71 -28.21 -54.12
CA ILE A 78 -6.15 -27.46 -55.23
C ILE A 78 -6.48 -28.17 -56.55
N ASN A 79 -6.29 -29.49 -56.65
CA ASN A 79 -6.62 -30.28 -57.82
C ASN A 79 -8.12 -30.18 -58.14
N ILE A 80 -8.99 -30.24 -57.14
CA ILE A 80 -10.45 -30.08 -57.35
C ILE A 80 -10.78 -28.69 -57.89
N CYS A 81 -10.11 -27.66 -57.38
CA CYS A 81 -10.28 -26.31 -57.89
C CYS A 81 -9.83 -26.18 -59.33
N GLU A 82 -8.75 -26.84 -59.71
CA GLU A 82 -8.24 -26.88 -61.12
C GLU A 82 -9.19 -27.65 -62.06
N GLU A 83 -9.73 -28.76 -61.59
CA GLU A 83 -10.75 -29.54 -62.36
C GLU A 83 -12.04 -28.73 -62.56
N GLN A 84 -12.35 -27.77 -61.70
CA GLN A 84 -13.51 -26.87 -61.77
C GLN A 84 -13.18 -25.51 -62.43
N GLU A 85 -12.06 -25.42 -63.16
CA GLU A 85 -11.59 -24.21 -63.85
C GLU A 85 -11.37 -23.02 -62.90
N VAL A 86 -11.21 -23.26 -61.62
CA VAL A 86 -10.82 -22.23 -60.65
C VAL A 86 -9.32 -22.02 -60.76
N LYS A 87 -8.92 -20.91 -61.32
CA LYS A 87 -7.49 -20.57 -61.47
C LYS A 87 -6.80 -20.53 -60.09
N THR A 88 -5.85 -21.45 -59.92
CA THR A 88 -5.03 -21.52 -58.67
C THR A 88 -3.93 -20.48 -58.76
N ASP A 89 -3.92 -19.58 -57.78
CA ASP A 89 -2.87 -18.61 -57.59
C ASP A 89 -2.34 -18.68 -56.14
N ASN A 90 -1.25 -17.94 -55.88
CA ASN A 90 -0.67 -17.93 -54.56
C ASN A 90 -1.61 -17.40 -53.45
N VAL A 91 -2.56 -16.54 -53.82
CA VAL A 91 -3.56 -16.02 -52.87
C VAL A 91 -4.53 -17.11 -52.47
N LEU A 92 -5.04 -17.88 -53.42
CA LEU A 92 -5.93 -19.01 -53.17
C LEU A 92 -5.27 -20.04 -52.25
N ASN A 93 -4.03 -20.43 -52.59
CA ASN A 93 -3.28 -21.41 -51.79
C ASN A 93 -3.11 -20.92 -50.31
N LYS A 94 -2.76 -19.66 -50.11
CA LYS A 94 -2.65 -19.10 -48.76
C LYS A 94 -4.00 -19.00 -48.05
N VAL A 95 -5.03 -18.55 -48.70
CA VAL A 95 -6.38 -18.49 -48.11
C VAL A 95 -6.84 -19.88 -47.69
N LEU A 96 -6.63 -20.92 -48.49
CA LEU A 96 -6.93 -22.29 -48.12
C LEU A 96 -6.16 -22.73 -46.86
N LYS A 97 -4.86 -22.46 -46.80
CA LYS A 97 -4.06 -22.77 -45.62
C LYS A 97 -4.61 -22.10 -44.37
N TYR A 98 -5.00 -20.82 -44.46
CA TYR A 98 -5.63 -20.11 -43.31
C TYR A 98 -7.00 -20.67 -42.96
N ILE A 99 -7.79 -21.09 -43.92
CA ILE A 99 -9.07 -21.79 -43.69
C ILE A 99 -8.85 -23.05 -42.86
N TYR A 100 -7.86 -23.87 -43.20
CA TYR A 100 -7.52 -25.06 -42.43
C TYR A 100 -7.07 -24.72 -41.01
N VAL A 101 -6.24 -23.66 -40.82
CA VAL A 101 -5.82 -23.18 -39.52
C VAL A 101 -7.03 -22.74 -38.66
N LEU A 102 -7.92 -21.93 -39.23
CA LEU A 102 -9.12 -21.46 -38.51
C LEU A 102 -10.14 -22.57 -38.23
N ASN A 103 -10.30 -23.51 -39.14
CA ASN A 103 -11.22 -24.64 -38.96
C ASN A 103 -10.79 -25.55 -37.81
N ARG A 104 -9.49 -25.69 -37.56
CA ARG A 104 -8.96 -26.49 -36.46
C ARG A 104 -9.15 -25.80 -35.11
N ILE A 105 -9.09 -24.48 -35.10
CA ILE A 105 -9.40 -23.68 -33.95
C ILE A 105 -10.89 -23.35 -33.95
N LYS A 106 -11.71 -24.33 -33.64
CA LYS A 106 -13.21 -24.35 -33.75
C LYS A 106 -13.93 -23.10 -33.19
N LYS A 107 -13.25 -22.17 -32.58
CA LYS A 107 -13.83 -20.99 -31.94
C LYS A 107 -13.60 -19.70 -32.73
N ILE A 108 -12.86 -19.75 -33.84
CA ILE A 108 -12.64 -18.58 -34.67
C ILE A 108 -13.43 -18.77 -35.97
N PRO A 109 -14.45 -17.94 -36.24
CA PRO A 109 -15.23 -18.02 -37.46
C PRO A 109 -14.35 -17.77 -38.70
N ILE A 110 -14.51 -18.55 -39.75
CA ILE A 110 -13.84 -18.35 -41.04
C ILE A 110 -14.56 -17.22 -41.77
N THR A 111 -14.03 -16.02 -41.66
CA THR A 111 -14.52 -14.84 -42.39
C THR A 111 -13.35 -14.19 -43.14
N ALA A 112 -13.64 -13.41 -44.17
CA ALA A 112 -12.61 -12.64 -44.86
C ALA A 112 -11.85 -11.69 -43.88
N SER A 113 -12.55 -11.10 -42.95
CA SER A 113 -11.97 -10.22 -41.89
C SER A 113 -11.02 -10.97 -40.97
N ASN A 114 -11.41 -12.16 -40.48
CA ASN A 114 -10.57 -12.96 -39.62
C ASN A 114 -9.31 -13.46 -40.33
N ILE A 115 -9.44 -13.93 -41.57
CA ILE A 115 -8.29 -14.33 -42.37
C ILE A 115 -7.37 -13.13 -42.62
N SER A 116 -7.91 -11.96 -42.97
CA SER A 116 -7.13 -10.74 -43.16
C SER A 116 -6.43 -10.29 -41.90
N SER A 117 -7.06 -10.43 -40.72
CA SER A 117 -6.50 -10.04 -39.42
C SER A 117 -5.37 -10.94 -38.96
N ILE A 118 -5.44 -12.24 -39.30
CA ILE A 118 -4.43 -13.23 -38.89
C ILE A 118 -3.22 -13.14 -39.83
N TYR A 119 -3.44 -12.77 -41.07
CA TYR A 119 -2.39 -12.70 -42.09
C TYR A 119 -1.40 -11.57 -41.76
N SER A 120 -0.15 -11.92 -41.45
CA SER A 120 0.93 -10.93 -41.34
C SER A 120 1.81 -10.96 -42.58
N VAL A 121 2.05 -9.80 -43.15
CA VAL A 121 3.02 -9.64 -44.22
C VAL A 121 4.40 -9.46 -43.57
N SER A 122 5.27 -10.45 -43.74
CA SER A 122 6.67 -10.29 -43.37
C SER A 122 7.39 -9.44 -44.44
N LYS A 123 8.12 -8.41 -44.02
CA LYS A 123 8.86 -7.51 -44.94
C LYS A 123 9.88 -8.20 -45.86
N ASN A 124 10.25 -9.44 -45.57
CA ASN A 124 11.24 -10.23 -46.29
C ASN A 124 10.69 -11.53 -46.88
N SER A 125 9.38 -11.70 -47.02
CA SER A 125 8.78 -12.92 -47.52
C SER A 125 8.23 -12.78 -48.93
N GLN A 126 8.15 -13.92 -49.66
CA GLN A 126 7.41 -14.03 -50.92
C GLN A 126 5.96 -13.51 -50.84
N ASP A 127 5.48 -13.19 -49.64
CA ASP A 127 4.16 -12.64 -49.35
C ASP A 127 3.99 -11.19 -49.79
N GLU A 128 5.08 -10.40 -49.83
CA GLU A 128 5.05 -9.05 -50.38
C GLU A 128 4.79 -9.08 -51.90
N GLU A 129 5.20 -10.12 -52.59
CA GLU A 129 4.97 -10.27 -54.03
C GLU A 129 3.50 -10.55 -54.39
N ILE A 130 2.78 -11.28 -53.52
CA ILE A 130 1.39 -11.69 -53.74
C ILE A 130 0.42 -10.50 -53.64
N PHE A 131 0.73 -9.57 -52.74
CA PHE A 131 -0.08 -8.35 -52.49
C PHE A 131 0.60 -7.09 -53.03
N ARG A 132 1.66 -7.21 -53.85
CA ARG A 132 2.38 -6.09 -54.44
C ARG A 132 1.43 -5.20 -55.24
N GLY A 133 1.36 -3.92 -54.88
CA GLY A 133 0.46 -2.94 -55.50
C GLY A 133 -0.96 -2.91 -54.91
N LYS A 134 -1.23 -3.64 -53.79
CA LYS A 134 -2.51 -3.56 -53.08
C LYS A 134 -2.28 -2.80 -51.78
N ASP A 135 -2.30 -1.46 -51.86
CA ASP A 135 -2.12 -0.62 -50.70
C ASP A 135 -3.41 -0.57 -49.87
N GLY A 136 -3.37 -1.18 -48.69
CA GLY A 136 -4.36 -1.08 -47.61
C GLY A 136 -5.17 -2.36 -47.32
N ASP A 137 -5.74 -2.39 -46.14
CA ASP A 137 -6.54 -3.51 -45.59
C ASP A 137 -7.79 -3.80 -46.44
N ALA A 138 -8.36 -2.80 -47.12
CA ALA A 138 -9.56 -2.95 -47.95
C ALA A 138 -9.31 -3.78 -49.21
N GLU A 139 -8.18 -3.61 -49.91
CA GLU A 139 -7.83 -4.38 -51.08
C GLU A 139 -7.47 -5.84 -50.77
N LYS A 140 -6.77 -6.04 -49.64
CA LYS A 140 -6.46 -7.36 -49.09
C LYS A 140 -7.75 -8.10 -48.75
N LEU A 141 -8.69 -7.44 -48.07
CA LEU A 141 -10.00 -7.97 -47.71
C LEU A 141 -10.82 -8.36 -48.97
N LYS A 142 -10.79 -7.53 -50.01
CA LYS A 142 -11.45 -7.78 -51.29
C LYS A 142 -10.87 -9.00 -52.01
N ALA A 143 -9.54 -9.15 -52.01
CA ALA A 143 -8.86 -10.32 -52.60
C ALA A 143 -9.24 -11.62 -51.89
N ILE A 144 -9.22 -11.61 -50.55
CA ILE A 144 -9.61 -12.76 -49.72
C ILE A 144 -11.08 -13.09 -49.92
N SER A 145 -11.98 -12.11 -49.96
CA SER A 145 -13.41 -12.30 -50.16
C SER A 145 -13.70 -12.90 -51.55
N THR A 146 -12.93 -12.52 -52.59
CA THR A 146 -13.05 -13.08 -53.90
C THR A 146 -12.66 -14.56 -53.94
N VAL A 147 -11.57 -14.92 -53.28
CA VAL A 147 -11.14 -16.33 -53.14
C VAL A 147 -12.16 -17.15 -52.36
N LEU A 148 -12.70 -16.65 -51.25
CA LEU A 148 -13.72 -17.35 -50.48
C LEU A 148 -14.99 -17.65 -51.32
N ARG A 149 -15.43 -16.70 -52.16
CA ARG A 149 -16.55 -16.94 -53.08
C ARG A 149 -16.22 -18.01 -54.11
N LYS A 150 -15.00 -18.01 -54.67
CA LYS A 150 -14.58 -19.07 -55.64
C LYS A 150 -14.58 -20.44 -54.97
N LEU A 151 -14.08 -20.55 -53.74
CA LEU A 151 -14.09 -21.80 -52.99
C LEU A 151 -15.50 -22.27 -52.60
N ASN A 152 -16.44 -21.33 -52.40
CA ASN A 152 -17.84 -21.67 -52.15
C ASN A 152 -18.49 -22.21 -53.41
N VAL A 153 -18.23 -21.63 -54.58
CA VAL A 153 -18.70 -22.13 -55.89
C VAL A 153 -18.15 -23.52 -56.19
N ALA A 154 -16.87 -23.77 -55.82
CA ALA A 154 -16.24 -25.08 -55.98
C ALA A 154 -16.65 -26.09 -54.85
N ASN A 155 -17.64 -25.74 -54.00
CA ASN A 155 -18.13 -26.57 -52.90
C ASN A 155 -17.03 -27.06 -51.94
N VAL A 156 -15.93 -26.35 -51.84
CA VAL A 156 -14.85 -26.58 -50.89
C VAL A 156 -15.22 -26.01 -49.54
N VAL A 157 -15.86 -24.85 -49.49
CA VAL A 157 -16.45 -24.22 -48.33
C VAL A 157 -17.95 -24.01 -48.55
N LYS A 158 -18.69 -23.93 -47.43
CA LYS A 158 -20.12 -23.55 -47.43
C LYS A 158 -20.23 -22.21 -46.70
N GLU A 159 -20.95 -21.28 -47.27
CA GLU A 159 -21.18 -19.96 -46.70
C GLU A 159 -22.56 -19.92 -46.06
N LYS A 160 -22.63 -19.37 -44.83
CA LYS A 160 -23.86 -19.05 -44.15
C LYS A 160 -23.64 -17.75 -43.32
N ASP A 161 -24.44 -16.74 -43.58
CA ASP A 161 -24.39 -15.45 -42.88
C ASP A 161 -23.00 -14.79 -42.84
N GLY A 162 -22.23 -14.91 -43.94
CA GLY A 162 -20.87 -14.34 -44.04
C GLY A 162 -19.78 -15.18 -43.34
N ILE A 163 -20.15 -16.31 -42.78
CA ILE A 163 -19.23 -17.29 -42.17
C ILE A 163 -19.07 -18.45 -43.15
N TYR A 164 -17.82 -18.87 -43.32
CA TYR A 164 -17.47 -19.98 -44.19
C TYR A 164 -17.07 -21.20 -43.36
N GLU A 165 -17.57 -22.38 -43.74
CA GLU A 165 -17.19 -23.65 -43.12
C GLU A 165 -16.59 -24.55 -44.18
N LEU A 166 -15.53 -25.31 -43.85
CA LEU A 166 -15.04 -26.35 -44.73
C LEU A 166 -16.11 -27.42 -44.95
N ASN A 167 -16.29 -27.83 -46.17
CA ASN A 167 -17.15 -28.97 -46.47
C ASN A 167 -16.63 -30.20 -45.72
N GLY A 168 -17.53 -30.99 -45.09
CA GLY A 168 -17.18 -32.12 -44.22
C GLY A 168 -16.25 -33.16 -44.83
N ASN A 169 -16.17 -33.24 -46.14
CA ASN A 169 -15.27 -34.15 -46.87
C ASN A 169 -13.78 -33.76 -46.75
N TYR A 170 -13.48 -32.56 -46.26
CA TYR A 170 -12.13 -32.00 -46.16
C TYR A 170 -11.70 -31.73 -44.71
N ILE A 171 -12.51 -32.16 -43.73
CA ILE A 171 -12.21 -31.98 -42.30
C ILE A 171 -11.50 -33.22 -41.79
N GLU A 172 -10.27 -33.05 -41.28
CA GLU A 172 -9.57 -34.11 -40.53
C GLU A 172 -9.74 -33.96 -39.02
N SER A 173 -9.72 -35.10 -38.32
CA SER A 173 -10.14 -35.23 -36.92
C SER A 173 -9.07 -34.96 -35.87
N GLU A 174 -7.81 -34.80 -36.21
CA GLU A 174 -6.74 -34.64 -35.21
C GLU A 174 -6.35 -33.17 -34.98
N MET A 175 -6.74 -32.65 -33.81
CA MET A 175 -6.25 -31.35 -33.32
C MET A 175 -4.87 -31.51 -32.65
N PRO A 176 -3.97 -30.52 -32.73
CA PRO A 176 -2.79 -30.50 -31.88
C PRO A 176 -3.21 -30.51 -30.43
N VAL A 177 -2.76 -31.51 -29.68
CA VAL A 177 -3.04 -31.59 -28.24
C VAL A 177 -2.25 -30.52 -27.54
N PRO A 178 -2.89 -29.66 -26.71
CA PRO A 178 -2.17 -28.69 -25.91
C PRO A 178 -1.12 -29.36 -25.02
N GLY A 179 0.05 -28.79 -24.97
CA GLY A 179 1.08 -29.22 -24.03
C GLY A 179 0.64 -29.05 -22.58
N HIS A 180 1.15 -29.88 -21.72
CA HIS A 180 0.91 -29.84 -20.28
C HIS A 180 2.23 -29.89 -19.53
N ILE A 181 2.29 -29.23 -18.37
CA ILE A 181 3.41 -29.39 -17.43
C ILE A 181 3.36 -30.82 -16.84
N PRO A 182 4.48 -31.35 -16.31
CA PRO A 182 4.47 -32.60 -15.56
C PRO A 182 3.41 -32.61 -14.47
N ASN A 183 2.76 -33.75 -14.29
CA ASN A 183 1.74 -33.86 -13.24
C ASN A 183 2.40 -34.25 -11.91
N GLN A 184 2.58 -33.28 -11.03
CA GLN A 184 3.27 -33.39 -9.74
C GLN A 184 2.27 -33.36 -8.59
N PHE A 185 1.29 -34.24 -8.62
CA PHE A 185 0.28 -34.37 -7.57
C PHE A 185 0.73 -35.28 -6.43
N PHE A 186 0.02 -35.21 -5.29
CA PHE A 186 0.23 -36.07 -4.14
C PHE A 186 -0.24 -37.50 -4.45
N ARG A 187 0.72 -38.41 -4.60
CA ARG A 187 0.46 -39.80 -4.95
C ARG A 187 0.21 -40.65 -3.71
N THR A 188 -0.74 -41.53 -3.81
CA THR A 188 -0.90 -42.63 -2.84
C THR A 188 0.29 -43.58 -2.91
N THR A 189 0.47 -44.43 -1.87
CA THR A 189 1.51 -45.45 -1.85
C THR A 189 1.41 -46.36 -3.08
N LYS A 190 0.19 -46.72 -3.52
CA LYS A 190 -0.02 -47.52 -4.72
C LYS A 190 0.48 -46.83 -5.98
N GLU A 191 0.10 -45.59 -6.18
CA GLU A 191 0.53 -44.77 -7.32
C GLU A 191 2.05 -44.54 -7.31
N MET A 192 2.65 -44.32 -6.13
CA MET A 192 4.12 -44.24 -6.02
C MET A 192 4.81 -45.51 -6.44
N LYS A 193 4.29 -46.69 -6.06
CA LYS A 193 4.85 -47.96 -6.50
C LYS A 193 4.72 -48.15 -8.02
N GLU A 194 3.59 -47.75 -8.62
CA GLU A 194 3.35 -47.81 -10.06
C GLU A 194 4.37 -46.96 -10.84
N GLU A 195 4.75 -45.78 -10.33
CA GLU A 195 5.77 -44.92 -10.94
C GLU A 195 7.15 -45.55 -11.01
N PHE A 196 7.47 -46.50 -10.13
CA PHE A 196 8.75 -47.21 -10.06
C PHE A 196 8.74 -48.61 -10.66
N GLU A 197 7.64 -49.03 -11.33
CA GLU A 197 7.55 -50.36 -11.96
C GLU A 197 8.64 -50.64 -12.99
N PHE A 198 9.25 -49.60 -13.58
CA PHE A 198 10.37 -49.72 -14.49
C PHE A 198 11.61 -50.39 -13.88
N LEU A 199 11.74 -50.46 -12.53
CA LEU A 199 12.81 -51.14 -11.84
C LEU A 199 12.68 -52.67 -11.92
N ASN A 200 11.52 -53.19 -12.26
CA ASN A 200 11.19 -54.65 -12.37
C ASN A 200 11.59 -55.46 -11.10
N ASP A 201 11.60 -54.83 -9.93
CA ASP A 201 11.97 -55.44 -8.65
C ASP A 201 11.01 -54.98 -7.56
N GLN A 202 10.00 -55.76 -7.23
CA GLN A 202 8.93 -55.41 -6.31
C GLN A 202 9.42 -55.22 -4.87
N GLU A 203 10.44 -55.95 -4.47
CA GLU A 203 11.04 -55.84 -3.12
C GLU A 203 11.80 -54.52 -3.02
N LEU A 204 12.55 -54.16 -4.04
CA LEU A 204 13.24 -52.89 -4.10
C LEU A 204 12.24 -51.73 -4.14
N ILE A 205 11.18 -51.84 -4.92
CA ILE A 205 10.12 -50.80 -4.98
C ILE A 205 9.47 -50.62 -3.60
N LYS A 206 9.14 -51.71 -2.92
CA LYS A 206 8.63 -51.66 -1.54
C LYS A 206 9.66 -51.04 -0.58
N GLU A 207 10.93 -51.39 -0.73
CA GLU A 207 12.01 -50.85 0.09
C GLU A 207 12.06 -49.29 -0.02
N ILE A 208 12.11 -48.77 -1.23
CA ILE A 208 12.29 -47.29 -1.45
C ILE A 208 11.03 -46.48 -1.23
N VAL A 209 9.84 -47.05 -1.46
CA VAL A 209 8.54 -46.35 -1.34
C VAL A 209 7.93 -46.46 0.06
N VAL A 210 8.19 -47.52 0.80
CA VAL A 210 7.53 -47.79 2.09
C VAL A 210 8.53 -47.97 3.21
N THR A 211 9.45 -48.98 3.08
CA THR A 211 10.28 -49.37 4.19
C THR A 211 11.27 -48.29 4.62
N ASN A 212 11.99 -47.71 3.66
CA ASN A 212 12.98 -46.67 3.94
C ASN A 212 12.39 -45.34 4.40
N PRO A 213 11.25 -44.83 3.81
CA PRO A 213 10.56 -43.67 4.38
C PRO A 213 10.16 -43.88 5.86
N ASN A 214 9.61 -45.07 6.22
CA ASN A 214 9.28 -45.35 7.62
C ASN A 214 10.52 -45.36 8.53
N LYS A 215 11.64 -45.92 8.07
CA LYS A 215 12.90 -45.88 8.84
C LYS A 215 13.37 -44.44 9.09
N ILE A 216 13.16 -43.51 8.14
CA ILE A 216 13.49 -42.09 8.32
C ILE A 216 12.56 -41.46 9.36
N ILE A 217 11.26 -41.79 9.31
CA ILE A 217 10.29 -41.32 10.31
C ILE A 217 10.68 -41.81 11.72
N ASP A 218 11.12 -43.07 11.84
CA ASP A 218 11.58 -43.66 13.11
C ASP A 218 12.87 -42.98 13.66
N MET A 219 13.59 -42.23 12.83
CA MET A 219 14.77 -41.45 13.23
C MET A 219 14.42 -40.01 13.70
N LEU A 220 13.19 -39.56 13.49
CA LEU A 220 12.77 -38.23 13.90
C LEU A 220 12.56 -38.17 15.40
N GLU A 221 13.04 -37.11 16.00
CA GLU A 221 12.83 -36.77 17.40
C GLU A 221 11.82 -35.67 17.51
N GLU A 222 11.00 -35.69 18.55
CA GLU A 222 10.10 -34.58 18.86
C GLU A 222 10.91 -33.46 19.49
N ILE A 223 11.03 -32.36 18.79
CA ILE A 223 11.76 -31.19 19.25
C ILE A 223 10.90 -29.93 19.10
N GLU A 224 11.06 -28.99 20.00
CA GLU A 224 10.53 -27.67 19.87
C GLU A 224 11.50 -26.81 19.00
N VAL A 225 11.13 -26.56 17.75
CA VAL A 225 12.01 -25.90 16.79
C VAL A 225 12.06 -24.40 17.01
N VAL A 226 10.94 -23.79 17.41
CA VAL A 226 10.79 -22.37 17.71
C VAL A 226 10.16 -22.23 19.09
N GLU A 227 10.83 -21.53 19.99
CA GLU A 227 10.27 -21.15 21.30
C GLU A 227 9.28 -20.00 21.10
N TYR A 228 8.04 -20.17 21.57
CA TYR A 228 7.04 -19.10 21.55
C TYR A 228 7.01 -18.42 22.92
N PRO A 229 7.59 -17.22 23.05
CA PRO A 229 7.59 -16.48 24.31
C PRO A 229 6.21 -15.85 24.59
N ASP A 230 5.92 -15.58 25.85
CA ASP A 230 4.71 -14.84 26.25
C ASP A 230 4.71 -13.41 25.70
N LYS A 231 5.88 -12.84 25.44
CA LYS A 231 6.09 -11.52 24.82
C LYS A 231 7.23 -11.58 23.81
N PRO A 232 7.20 -10.78 22.74
CA PRO A 232 8.28 -10.72 21.77
C PRO A 232 9.64 -10.39 22.44
N TYR A 233 10.68 -11.05 21.94
CA TYR A 233 12.06 -10.76 22.36
C TYR A 233 12.44 -9.34 21.97
N SER A 234 12.83 -8.54 22.95
CA SER A 234 13.19 -7.12 22.73
C SER A 234 14.69 -6.90 22.95
N PRO A 235 15.31 -5.96 22.24
CA PRO A 235 16.67 -5.53 22.54
C PRO A 235 16.80 -5.01 23.97
N ILE A 236 17.99 -5.10 24.55
CA ILE A 236 18.28 -4.55 25.86
C ILE A 236 18.95 -3.18 25.70
N ILE A 237 18.34 -2.17 26.27
CA ILE A 237 18.92 -0.81 26.38
C ILE A 237 19.21 -0.55 27.86
N PRO A 238 20.47 -0.36 28.27
CA PRO A 238 20.80 -0.06 29.66
C PRO A 238 20.10 1.21 30.17
N ASN A 239 19.60 1.19 31.40
CA ASN A 239 18.91 2.30 32.05
C ASN A 239 17.71 2.86 31.29
N SER A 240 17.01 2.02 30.50
CA SER A 240 15.90 2.47 29.67
C SER A 240 14.76 3.09 30.46
N GLN A 241 14.41 2.53 31.61
CA GLN A 241 13.36 3.03 32.48
C GLN A 241 13.69 4.41 33.06
N GLU A 242 14.87 4.54 33.68
CA GLU A 242 15.34 5.81 34.25
C GLU A 242 15.46 6.90 33.17
N THR A 243 15.99 6.55 32.00
CA THR A 243 16.10 7.46 30.86
C THR A 243 14.73 7.94 30.41
N THR A 244 13.76 7.05 30.32
CA THR A 244 12.39 7.37 29.91
C THR A 244 11.73 8.30 30.92
N ILE A 245 11.81 8.00 32.21
CA ILE A 245 11.25 8.83 33.28
C ILE A 245 11.86 10.24 33.24
N ASN A 246 13.20 10.35 33.21
CA ASN A 246 13.90 11.63 33.20
C ASN A 246 13.50 12.47 31.96
N MET A 247 13.47 11.89 30.78
CA MET A 247 13.09 12.63 29.56
C MET A 247 11.65 13.17 29.63
N VAL A 248 10.73 12.38 30.16
CA VAL A 248 9.32 12.78 30.29
C VAL A 248 9.16 13.92 31.27
N PHE A 249 9.76 13.81 32.46
CA PHE A 249 9.67 14.88 33.47
C PHE A 249 10.40 16.15 33.05
N GLU A 250 11.59 16.05 32.45
CA GLU A 250 12.33 17.23 31.94
C GLU A 250 11.47 18.01 30.95
N LYS A 251 10.85 17.32 29.99
CA LYS A 251 9.97 17.96 28.99
C LYS A 251 8.69 18.50 29.62
N ALA A 252 8.02 17.72 30.46
CA ALA A 252 6.79 18.15 31.13
C ALA A 252 7.03 19.39 32.02
N HIS A 253 8.10 19.43 32.82
CA HIS A 253 8.47 20.60 33.60
C HIS A 253 8.77 21.83 32.73
N SER A 254 9.42 21.63 31.57
CA SER A 254 9.67 22.72 30.62
C SER A 254 8.40 23.34 30.04
N MET A 255 7.31 22.62 30.03
CA MET A 255 6.01 23.08 29.48
C MET A 255 5.07 23.59 30.60
N TYR A 256 4.94 22.83 31.66
CA TYR A 256 3.90 23.03 32.70
C TYR A 256 4.43 23.48 34.08
N GLY A 257 5.75 23.65 34.21
CA GLY A 257 6.38 24.09 35.47
C GLY A 257 6.73 22.98 36.44
N ASP A 258 7.37 23.36 37.54
CA ASP A 258 7.74 22.49 38.65
C ASP A 258 7.23 23.15 39.96
N PRO A 259 6.35 22.50 40.73
CA PRO A 259 5.77 21.16 40.52
C PRO A 259 4.77 21.11 39.35
N LEU A 260 4.60 19.91 38.78
CA LEU A 260 3.61 19.67 37.72
C LEU A 260 2.17 19.82 38.26
N PRO A 261 1.22 20.26 37.45
CA PRO A 261 -0.20 20.13 37.76
C PRO A 261 -0.58 18.66 38.04
N ARG A 262 -1.40 18.44 39.03
CA ARG A 262 -1.80 17.13 39.54
C ARG A 262 -2.32 16.19 38.42
N ASN A 263 -3.18 16.69 37.56
CA ASN A 263 -3.77 15.91 36.45
C ASN A 263 -2.72 15.43 35.42
N ILE A 264 -1.64 16.18 35.26
CA ILE A 264 -0.53 15.81 34.36
C ILE A 264 0.29 14.71 35.01
N GLU A 265 0.62 14.86 36.30
CA GLU A 265 1.39 13.86 37.03
C GLU A 265 0.63 12.54 37.20
N GLU A 266 -0.67 12.60 37.51
CA GLU A 266 -1.56 11.43 37.49
C GLU A 266 -1.57 10.74 36.15
N ARG A 267 -1.62 11.49 35.03
CA ARG A 267 -1.56 10.96 33.68
C ARG A 267 -0.24 10.26 33.37
N ILE A 268 0.90 10.85 33.75
CA ILE A 268 2.23 10.24 33.61
C ILE A 268 2.29 8.92 34.38
N ALA A 269 1.84 8.94 35.64
CA ALA A 269 1.85 7.75 36.51
C ALA A 269 1.01 6.59 35.90
N GLN A 270 -0.18 6.90 35.43
CA GLN A 270 -1.06 5.93 34.79
C GLN A 270 -0.46 5.36 33.48
N GLU A 271 0.17 6.19 32.66
CA GLU A 271 0.84 5.70 31.44
C GLU A 271 2.08 4.85 31.76
N PHE A 272 2.81 5.13 32.82
CA PHE A 272 3.98 4.36 33.23
C PHE A 272 3.63 3.02 33.88
N TYR A 273 2.63 2.99 34.80
CA TYR A 273 2.39 1.83 35.65
C TYR A 273 0.97 1.25 35.59
N GLY A 274 0.11 1.82 34.73
CA GLY A 274 -1.28 1.42 34.60
C GLY A 274 -2.24 2.17 35.52
N ASP A 275 -3.55 2.06 35.26
CA ASP A 275 -4.59 2.85 35.94
C ASP A 275 -4.66 2.63 37.45
N ASN A 276 -4.27 1.43 37.92
CA ASN A 276 -4.34 1.05 39.33
C ASN A 276 -3.30 1.78 40.23
N ILE A 277 -2.32 2.45 39.62
CA ILE A 277 -1.24 3.14 40.41
C ILE A 277 -1.79 4.19 41.33
N LEU A 278 -2.79 4.95 40.92
CA LEU A 278 -3.35 6.03 41.74
C LEU A 278 -4.02 5.47 43.01
N ASP A 279 -4.76 4.36 42.89
CA ASP A 279 -5.40 3.70 44.02
C ASP A 279 -4.35 3.05 44.93
N LEU A 280 -3.31 2.46 44.32
CA LEU A 280 -2.20 1.88 45.08
C LEU A 280 -1.48 2.93 45.95
N VAL A 281 -1.21 4.12 45.43
CA VAL A 281 -0.55 5.22 46.16
C VAL A 281 -1.48 5.79 47.24
N LYS A 282 -2.79 5.95 46.96
CA LYS A 282 -3.77 6.41 47.96
C LYS A 282 -3.89 5.40 49.10
N GLU A 283 -3.91 4.11 48.81
CA GLU A 283 -3.94 3.06 49.84
C GLU A 283 -2.69 3.09 50.70
N LYS A 284 -1.50 3.19 50.08
CA LYS A 284 -0.23 3.33 50.82
C LYS A 284 -0.26 4.55 51.73
N LEU A 285 -0.69 5.71 51.21
CA LEU A 285 -0.77 6.94 52.02
C LEU A 285 -1.67 6.80 53.24
N LYS A 286 -2.83 6.14 53.10
CA LYS A 286 -3.74 5.85 54.23
C LYS A 286 -3.13 4.92 55.27
N ILE A 287 -2.32 3.95 54.82
CA ILE A 287 -1.63 3.01 55.73
C ILE A 287 -0.52 3.71 56.47
N ASP A 288 0.27 4.52 55.78
CA ASP A 288 1.42 5.24 56.36
C ASP A 288 0.92 6.35 57.34
N HIS A 289 -0.24 6.95 57.06
CA HIS A 289 -0.83 8.06 57.83
C HIS A 289 -2.28 7.82 58.27
N PRO A 290 -2.55 6.81 59.10
CA PRO A 290 -3.92 6.38 59.42
C PRO A 290 -4.74 7.39 60.26
N ARG A 291 -4.11 8.50 60.70
CA ARG A 291 -4.75 9.54 61.52
C ARG A 291 -5.05 10.82 60.73
N LEU A 292 -4.62 10.94 59.49
CA LEU A 292 -4.92 12.11 58.68
C LEU A 292 -6.37 12.07 58.17
N SER A 293 -6.98 13.26 58.05
CA SER A 293 -8.28 13.40 57.37
C SER A 293 -8.15 13.17 55.88
N ASP A 294 -9.24 12.80 55.20
CA ASP A 294 -9.24 12.59 53.75
C ASP A 294 -8.78 13.85 52.97
N GLU A 295 -9.12 15.05 53.47
CA GLU A 295 -8.66 16.32 52.90
C GLU A 295 -7.13 16.47 52.94
N ARG A 296 -6.51 16.14 54.08
CA ARG A 296 -5.05 16.17 54.28
C ARG A 296 -4.36 15.09 53.47
N LEU A 297 -4.95 13.90 53.33
CA LEU A 297 -4.45 12.84 52.50
C LEU A 297 -4.46 13.26 51.00
N ASP A 298 -5.49 13.99 50.57
CA ASP A 298 -5.60 14.52 49.21
C ASP A 298 -4.58 15.64 48.93
N GLU A 299 -4.21 16.44 49.95
CA GLU A 299 -3.13 17.44 49.85
C GLU A 299 -1.73 16.82 49.72
N GLU A 300 -1.45 15.70 50.40
CA GLU A 300 -0.16 15.02 50.40
C GLU A 300 0.02 14.04 49.24
N PHE A 301 -1.08 13.62 48.61
CA PHE A 301 -1.09 12.62 47.54
C PHE A 301 -0.17 12.97 46.36
N PRO A 302 -0.15 14.19 45.79
CA PRO A 302 0.70 14.50 44.64
C PRO A 302 2.20 14.36 44.97
N SER A 303 2.61 14.76 46.17
CA SER A 303 4.01 14.67 46.62
C SER A 303 4.49 13.22 46.74
N LEU A 304 3.66 12.35 47.32
CA LEU A 304 3.96 10.92 47.42
C LEU A 304 3.94 10.23 46.03
N LEU A 305 2.99 10.61 45.18
CA LEU A 305 2.92 10.08 43.81
C LEU A 305 4.22 10.40 43.06
N HIS A 306 4.67 11.64 43.14
CA HIS A 306 5.91 12.07 42.51
C HIS A 306 7.12 11.29 43.04
N GLU A 307 7.26 11.17 44.36
CA GLU A 307 8.36 10.42 45.00
C GLU A 307 8.39 8.96 44.52
N ILE A 308 7.22 8.31 44.45
CA ILE A 308 7.11 6.91 43.99
C ILE A 308 7.50 6.77 42.51
N ILE A 309 7.04 7.66 41.63
CA ILE A 309 7.36 7.60 40.21
C ILE A 309 8.87 7.75 39.98
N ILE A 310 9.51 8.74 40.65
CA ILE A 310 10.95 9.00 40.52
C ILE A 310 11.79 7.87 41.12
N SER A 311 11.30 7.24 42.20
CA SER A 311 11.98 6.08 42.82
C SER A 311 12.09 4.87 41.92
N GLY A 312 11.36 4.84 40.79
CA GLY A 312 11.45 3.87 39.72
C GLY A 312 10.66 2.58 39.94
N TYR A 313 10.77 1.68 39.00
CA TYR A 313 9.95 0.47 38.88
C TYR A 313 9.99 -0.46 40.11
N ASP A 314 11.19 -0.68 40.64
CA ASP A 314 11.34 -1.59 41.80
C ASP A 314 10.59 -1.10 43.04
N ALA A 315 10.56 0.21 43.30
CA ALA A 315 9.80 0.78 44.41
C ALA A 315 8.29 0.58 44.24
N VAL A 316 7.77 0.71 43.01
CA VAL A 316 6.36 0.45 42.70
C VAL A 316 6.02 -1.02 42.87
N VAL A 317 6.92 -1.93 42.42
CA VAL A 317 6.78 -3.38 42.59
C VAL A 317 6.75 -3.74 44.09
N ASP A 318 7.59 -3.14 44.91
CA ASP A 318 7.60 -3.40 46.35
C ASP A 318 6.28 -2.97 47.04
N ILE A 319 5.74 -1.82 46.67
CA ILE A 319 4.44 -1.33 47.16
C ILE A 319 3.31 -2.27 46.75
N MET A 320 3.31 -2.74 45.51
CA MET A 320 2.33 -3.70 45.02
C MET A 320 2.46 -5.06 45.69
N ALA A 321 3.69 -5.54 45.90
CA ALA A 321 3.99 -6.78 46.63
C ALA A 321 3.49 -6.73 48.08
N ASP A 322 3.69 -5.61 48.78
CA ASP A 322 3.17 -5.40 50.08
C ASP A 322 1.64 -5.39 50.15
N LYS A 323 0.98 -4.83 49.12
CA LYS A 323 -0.49 -4.91 48.95
C LYS A 323 -0.95 -6.36 48.80
N LEU A 324 -0.36 -7.10 47.89
CA LEU A 324 -0.73 -8.50 47.65
C LEU A 324 -0.51 -9.38 48.88
N LYS A 325 0.56 -9.14 49.66
CA LYS A 325 0.78 -9.81 50.94
C LYS A 325 -0.32 -9.54 51.97
N ARG A 326 -0.81 -8.29 52.03
CA ARG A 326 -1.88 -7.91 52.96
C ARG A 326 -3.24 -8.51 52.57
N GLU A 327 -3.51 -8.62 51.27
CA GLU A 327 -4.76 -9.15 50.75
C GLU A 327 -4.80 -10.68 50.76
N SER A 328 -3.66 -11.36 50.90
CA SER A 328 -3.57 -12.83 50.91
C SER A 328 -3.83 -13.39 52.29
N GLU A 329 -4.74 -14.38 52.38
CA GLU A 329 -5.03 -15.14 53.59
C GLU A 329 -3.94 -16.22 53.88
N MET A 330 -3.03 -16.51 52.95
CA MET A 330 -1.98 -17.52 53.04
C MET A 330 -0.58 -16.90 53.01
N ALA A 331 0.35 -17.54 53.70
CA ALA A 331 1.76 -17.18 53.61
C ALA A 331 2.28 -17.47 52.20
N LEU A 332 2.58 -16.43 51.43
CA LEU A 332 3.13 -16.53 50.06
C LEU A 332 4.66 -16.50 50.09
N ASP A 333 5.28 -17.20 49.16
CA ASP A 333 6.71 -17.10 48.90
C ASP A 333 7.07 -15.72 48.37
N ASP A 334 8.04 -15.02 48.94
CA ASP A 334 8.42 -13.66 48.59
C ASP A 334 8.76 -13.50 47.10
N LYS A 335 9.40 -14.50 46.52
CA LYS A 335 9.73 -14.47 45.08
C LYS A 335 8.48 -14.48 44.22
N LYS A 336 7.52 -15.37 44.54
CA LYS A 336 6.26 -15.48 43.83
C LYS A 336 5.42 -14.22 43.97
N VAL A 337 5.36 -13.64 45.18
CA VAL A 337 4.64 -12.37 45.38
C VAL A 337 5.22 -11.26 44.55
N ARG A 338 6.55 -11.19 44.44
CA ARG A 338 7.20 -10.17 43.60
C ARG A 338 6.95 -10.39 42.10
N GLU A 339 6.86 -11.65 41.64
CA GLU A 339 6.47 -11.98 40.27
C GLU A 339 5.00 -11.61 40.00
N ASP A 340 4.10 -11.96 40.93
CA ASP A 340 2.66 -11.59 40.82
C ASP A 340 2.48 -10.05 40.89
N ALA A 341 3.26 -9.33 41.68
CA ALA A 341 3.27 -7.88 41.72
C ALA A 341 3.70 -7.25 40.37
N LYS A 342 4.75 -7.79 39.77
CA LYS A 342 5.16 -7.36 38.42
C LYS A 342 4.07 -7.63 37.37
N ALA A 343 3.42 -8.77 37.45
CA ALA A 343 2.33 -9.11 36.52
C ALA A 343 1.06 -8.25 36.72
N ALA A 344 0.87 -7.70 37.94
CA ALA A 344 -0.26 -6.83 38.26
C ALA A 344 -0.07 -5.37 37.79
N LEU A 345 1.17 -4.97 37.48
CA LEU A 345 1.48 -3.65 36.95
C LEU A 345 1.33 -3.61 35.42
N GLY A 346 0.69 -2.56 34.92
CA GLY A 346 0.50 -2.29 33.50
C GLY A 346 1.35 -1.12 33.02
N GLY A 347 0.88 -0.47 31.95
CA GLY A 347 1.52 0.73 31.39
C GLY A 347 2.83 0.46 30.65
N ILE A 348 3.59 1.52 30.43
CA ILE A 348 4.81 1.48 29.60
C ILE A 348 5.95 0.79 30.35
N ILE A 349 6.23 1.20 31.57
CA ILE A 349 7.32 0.66 32.40
C ILE A 349 6.89 -0.65 33.03
N GLY A 350 5.70 -0.72 33.61
CA GLY A 350 5.16 -1.95 34.16
C GLY A 350 5.02 -3.09 33.16
N GLY A 351 4.69 -2.74 31.90
CA GLY A 351 4.61 -3.68 30.77
C GLY A 351 5.97 -4.04 30.15
N GLY A 352 7.06 -3.29 30.48
CA GLY A 352 8.39 -3.48 29.90
C GLY A 352 8.51 -2.92 28.46
N PHE A 353 7.76 -1.86 28.13
CA PHE A 353 7.74 -1.24 26.80
C PHE A 353 8.61 0.02 26.69
N ASP A 354 9.27 0.43 27.74
CA ASP A 354 10.19 1.57 27.79
C ASP A 354 11.28 1.49 26.71
N VAL A 355 11.80 0.30 26.44
CA VAL A 355 12.79 0.06 25.39
C VAL A 355 12.23 0.45 24.00
N ILE A 356 10.99 0.06 23.70
CA ILE A 356 10.33 0.35 22.41
C ILE A 356 10.15 1.86 22.25
N TYR A 357 9.74 2.55 23.33
CA TYR A 357 9.61 4.01 23.33
C TYR A 357 10.95 4.71 23.11
N LEU A 358 12.03 4.25 23.77
CA LEU A 358 13.36 4.82 23.54
C LEU A 358 13.88 4.58 22.13
N ILE A 359 13.61 3.44 21.54
CA ILE A 359 13.97 3.16 20.13
C ILE A 359 13.27 4.16 19.21
N ALA A 360 11.96 4.31 19.37
CA ALA A 360 11.16 5.24 18.58
C ALA A 360 11.67 6.68 18.75
N GLN A 361 11.94 7.11 19.99
CA GLN A 361 12.49 8.43 20.28
C GLN A 361 13.85 8.67 19.59
N LYS A 362 14.77 7.69 19.64
CA LYS A 362 16.08 7.81 18.98
C LYS A 362 15.97 7.93 17.47
N LEU A 363 15.05 7.16 16.84
CA LEU A 363 14.77 7.22 15.42
C LEU A 363 14.18 8.58 15.01
N VAL A 364 13.19 9.06 15.75
CA VAL A 364 12.58 10.38 15.51
C VAL A 364 13.60 11.51 15.68
N LYS A 365 14.39 11.46 16.77
CA LYS A 365 15.44 12.44 17.00
C LYS A 365 16.46 12.47 15.89
N HIS A 366 16.92 11.31 15.41
CA HIS A 366 17.85 11.22 14.28
C HIS A 366 17.31 11.91 13.02
N SER A 367 16.04 11.65 12.66
CA SER A 367 15.41 12.29 11.51
C SER A 367 15.24 13.81 11.71
N ASN A 368 14.88 14.25 12.91
CA ASN A 368 14.75 15.68 13.24
C ASN A 368 16.11 16.39 13.20
N ASP A 369 17.19 15.74 13.67
CA ASP A 369 18.56 16.24 13.57
C ASP A 369 19.02 16.38 12.10
N ASP A 370 18.55 15.50 11.19
CA ASP A 370 18.72 15.63 9.75
C ASP A 370 17.80 16.74 9.13
N GLY A 371 16.91 17.32 9.93
CA GLY A 371 16.00 18.40 9.56
C GLY A 371 14.68 17.94 8.96
N TYR A 372 14.32 16.66 9.09
CA TYR A 372 13.05 16.12 8.63
C TYR A 372 12.15 15.75 9.80
N LEU A 373 10.98 16.39 9.86
CA LEU A 373 9.95 16.03 10.84
C LEU A 373 9.47 14.59 10.60
N VAL A 374 9.07 13.94 11.71
CA VAL A 374 8.46 12.61 11.66
C VAL A 374 7.01 12.71 12.10
N GLY A 375 6.10 12.26 11.25
CA GLY A 375 4.68 12.16 11.60
C GLY A 375 4.40 10.85 12.34
N SER A 376 3.57 10.87 13.37
CA SER A 376 3.06 9.64 13.96
C SER A 376 1.85 9.12 13.19
N ARG A 377 1.63 7.80 13.24
CA ARG A 377 0.42 7.16 12.72
C ARG A 377 -0.06 6.09 13.69
N GLY A 378 -1.29 5.62 13.50
CA GLY A 378 -1.85 4.64 14.43
C GLY A 378 -2.29 5.27 15.75
N SER A 379 -2.09 4.57 16.85
CA SER A 379 -2.58 4.95 18.17
C SER A 379 -1.54 5.55 19.10
N VAL A 380 -0.28 5.66 18.69
CA VAL A 380 0.80 6.20 19.55
C VAL A 380 0.55 7.64 20.01
N GLY A 381 -0.13 8.46 19.20
CA GLY A 381 -0.50 9.83 19.59
C GLY A 381 -1.50 9.92 20.76
N SER A 382 -2.07 8.81 21.23
CA SER A 382 -2.86 8.78 22.48
C SER A 382 -1.99 8.76 23.75
N SER A 383 -0.68 8.52 23.63
CA SER A 383 0.26 8.51 24.76
C SER A 383 0.82 9.91 24.98
N PHE A 384 0.56 10.46 26.16
CA PHE A 384 1.16 11.72 26.59
C PHE A 384 2.67 11.55 26.85
N VAL A 385 3.09 10.39 27.36
CA VAL A 385 4.51 10.03 27.51
C VAL A 385 5.21 10.06 26.15
N ALA A 386 4.62 9.51 25.09
CA ALA A 386 5.19 9.58 23.74
C ALA A 386 5.34 11.02 23.23
N SER A 387 4.39 11.90 23.58
CA SER A 387 4.48 13.32 23.26
C SER A 387 5.63 13.99 24.02
N MET A 388 5.77 13.74 25.33
CA MET A 388 6.85 14.29 26.15
C MET A 388 8.24 13.77 25.72
N MET A 389 8.32 12.55 25.22
CA MET A 389 9.55 12.00 24.64
C MET A 389 9.84 12.53 23.22
N GLY A 390 8.95 13.32 22.63
CA GLY A 390 9.10 13.83 21.26
C GLY A 390 8.93 12.76 20.17
N ILE A 391 8.25 11.64 20.46
CA ILE A 391 7.93 10.59 19.49
C ILE A 391 6.77 11.05 18.58
N THR A 392 5.83 11.80 19.12
CA THR A 392 4.67 12.35 18.44
C THR A 392 4.47 13.82 18.80
N GLU A 393 3.91 14.59 17.87
CA GLU A 393 3.46 15.96 18.12
C GLU A 393 2.04 16.01 18.72
N CYS A 394 1.31 14.89 18.72
CA CYS A 394 -0.04 14.84 19.26
C CYS A 394 -0.02 14.87 20.79
N ASN A 395 -0.71 15.85 21.40
CA ASN A 395 -0.94 15.90 22.83
C ASN A 395 -2.28 15.21 23.18
N GLY A 396 -2.22 14.08 23.88
CA GLY A 396 -3.37 13.29 24.28
C GLY A 396 -4.17 13.84 25.48
N LEU A 397 -3.71 14.92 26.12
CA LEU A 397 -4.44 15.56 27.20
C LEU A 397 -5.75 16.20 26.71
N PRO A 398 -6.72 16.45 27.59
CA PRO A 398 -7.87 17.30 27.28
C PRO A 398 -7.48 18.69 26.80
N ALA A 399 -8.38 19.40 26.12
CA ALA A 399 -8.17 20.77 25.67
C ALA A 399 -7.77 21.69 26.84
N HIS A 400 -6.67 22.43 26.70
CA HIS A 400 -6.09 23.27 27.76
C HIS A 400 -5.22 24.39 27.20
N TYR A 401 -4.91 25.34 28.05
CA TYR A 401 -3.92 26.38 27.81
C TYR A 401 -2.69 26.16 28.66
N TYR A 402 -1.53 26.54 28.13
CA TYR A 402 -0.31 26.73 28.97
C TYR A 402 0.51 27.93 28.50
N CYS A 403 1.21 28.55 29.43
CA CYS A 403 2.02 29.73 29.13
C CYS A 403 3.47 29.32 28.85
N PRO A 404 4.03 29.63 27.65
CA PRO A 404 5.42 29.29 27.33
C PRO A 404 6.47 30.03 28.14
N LYS A 405 6.08 31.05 28.96
CA LYS A 405 6.99 31.92 29.71
C LYS A 405 7.00 31.60 31.21
N CYS A 406 5.83 31.49 31.83
CA CYS A 406 5.71 31.26 33.28
C CYS A 406 5.14 29.91 33.65
N HIS A 407 4.83 29.06 32.60
CA HIS A 407 4.34 27.70 32.76
C HIS A 407 2.96 27.57 33.42
N TYR A 408 2.25 28.69 33.65
CA TYR A 408 0.87 28.64 34.12
C TYR A 408 0.04 27.81 33.14
N SER A 409 -0.78 26.91 33.63
CA SER A 409 -1.66 26.08 32.84
C SER A 409 -3.10 26.09 33.33
N GLU A 410 -4.06 25.92 32.42
CA GLU A 410 -5.48 26.04 32.71
C GLU A 410 -6.29 25.01 31.90
N PHE A 411 -6.99 24.12 32.59
CA PHE A 411 -7.79 23.04 32.01
C PHE A 411 -9.28 23.30 32.08
N ASN A 412 -9.69 24.24 32.95
CA ASN A 412 -11.10 24.55 33.22
C ASN A 412 -11.41 26.02 32.92
N ASN A 413 -12.65 26.28 32.53
CA ASN A 413 -13.17 27.60 32.32
C ASN A 413 -13.37 28.36 33.67
N GLU A 414 -13.79 29.63 33.61
CA GLU A 414 -14.04 30.47 34.79
C GLU A 414 -15.14 29.90 35.73
N LYS A 415 -15.95 28.98 35.26
CA LYS A 415 -16.99 28.31 36.06
C LYS A 415 -16.49 27.02 36.71
N GLY A 416 -15.22 26.62 36.44
CA GLY A 416 -14.62 25.39 36.95
C GLY A 416 -14.99 24.16 36.05
N GLU A 417 -15.60 24.35 34.87
CA GLU A 417 -15.94 23.27 33.96
C GLU A 417 -14.76 22.99 33.03
N PRO A 418 -14.43 21.70 32.74
CA PRO A 418 -13.37 21.35 31.80
C PRO A 418 -13.63 21.92 30.41
N TYR A 419 -12.61 22.51 29.77
CA TYR A 419 -12.69 22.98 28.39
C TYR A 419 -13.10 21.88 27.39
N SER A 420 -12.74 20.63 27.67
CA SER A 420 -13.06 19.48 26.82
C SER A 420 -14.56 19.20 26.67
N ILE A 421 -15.43 19.75 27.54
CA ILE A 421 -16.90 19.66 27.39
C ILE A 421 -17.37 20.42 26.15
N GLU A 422 -16.78 21.58 25.86
CA GLU A 422 -17.14 22.46 24.75
C GLU A 422 -16.23 22.24 23.53
N TYR A 423 -14.93 22.07 23.78
CA TYR A 423 -13.89 21.99 22.73
C TYR A 423 -13.26 20.60 22.70
N ALA A 424 -13.57 19.82 21.66
CA ALA A 424 -13.02 18.48 21.48
C ALA A 424 -11.54 18.47 21.01
N SER A 425 -11.02 19.65 20.63
CA SER A 425 -9.60 19.91 20.37
C SER A 425 -9.20 21.24 20.97
N GLY A 426 -8.05 21.31 21.61
CA GLY A 426 -7.50 22.53 22.15
C GLY A 426 -7.15 23.56 21.06
N PHE A 427 -6.92 23.13 19.81
CA PHE A 427 -6.67 24.04 18.70
C PHE A 427 -7.87 24.90 18.35
N ASP A 428 -9.08 24.53 18.78
CA ASP A 428 -10.30 25.31 18.60
C ASP A 428 -10.55 26.31 19.74
N LEU A 429 -9.72 26.32 20.76
CA LEU A 429 -9.81 27.29 21.86
C LEU A 429 -9.45 28.71 21.37
N PRO A 430 -10.16 29.75 21.81
CA PRO A 430 -9.83 31.12 21.43
C PRO A 430 -8.48 31.59 22.00
N ASN A 431 -7.76 32.43 21.28
CA ASN A 431 -6.52 33.03 21.77
C ASN A 431 -6.70 33.76 23.10
N LYS A 432 -5.85 33.46 24.10
CA LYS A 432 -5.94 34.00 25.44
C LYS A 432 -4.55 34.41 25.97
N ASN A 433 -4.48 35.54 26.64
CA ASN A 433 -3.25 35.96 27.34
C ASN A 433 -3.18 35.35 28.74
N CYS A 434 -2.00 34.97 29.17
CA CYS A 434 -1.74 34.48 30.49
C CYS A 434 -2.22 35.46 31.57
N PRO A 435 -3.00 35.03 32.57
CA PRO A 435 -3.47 35.91 33.62
C PRO A 435 -2.32 36.48 34.48
N GLU A 436 -1.22 35.74 34.60
CA GLU A 436 -0.08 36.11 35.45
C GLU A 436 0.91 37.02 34.70
N CYS A 437 1.45 36.58 33.56
CA CYS A 437 2.55 37.28 32.87
C CYS A 437 2.15 38.02 31.59
N LYS A 438 0.87 37.94 31.19
CA LYS A 438 0.28 38.57 30.00
C LYS A 438 0.86 38.08 28.66
N THR A 439 1.68 37.06 28.64
CA THR A 439 2.15 36.42 27.40
C THR A 439 1.02 35.65 26.75
N LEU A 440 0.97 35.63 25.41
CA LEU A 440 0.01 34.80 24.69
C LEU A 440 0.21 33.33 25.06
N MET A 441 -0.84 32.66 25.51
CA MET A 441 -0.79 31.25 25.89
C MET A 441 -0.88 30.38 24.64
N ILE A 442 -0.26 29.21 24.71
CA ILE A 442 -0.43 28.15 23.75
C ILE A 442 -1.66 27.32 24.17
N HIS A 443 -2.45 26.91 23.21
CA HIS A 443 -3.61 26.04 23.44
C HIS A 443 -3.50 24.78 22.62
N GLU A 444 -3.68 23.63 23.27
CA GLU A 444 -3.56 22.30 22.65
C GLU A 444 -4.34 21.23 23.43
N GLY A 445 -4.14 19.97 23.09
CA GLY A 445 -4.81 18.84 23.68
C GLY A 445 -6.00 18.33 22.84
N ASN A 446 -6.10 17.03 22.67
CA ASN A 446 -7.09 16.41 21.79
C ASN A 446 -7.93 15.33 22.50
N ASP A 447 -7.86 15.26 23.81
CA ASP A 447 -8.64 14.34 24.66
C ASP A 447 -8.65 12.90 24.12
N MET A 448 -7.50 12.24 24.19
CA MET A 448 -7.30 10.88 23.69
C MET A 448 -6.98 9.92 24.84
N PRO A 449 -7.85 8.91 25.09
CA PRO A 449 -7.62 7.95 26.15
C PRO A 449 -6.40 7.06 25.88
N PHE A 450 -5.47 6.95 26.83
CA PHE A 450 -4.30 6.08 26.70
C PHE A 450 -4.65 4.60 26.53
N ALA A 451 -5.74 4.15 27.15
CA ALA A 451 -6.22 2.78 27.03
C ALA A 451 -6.47 2.33 25.58
N THR A 452 -6.71 3.25 24.63
CA THR A 452 -6.86 2.92 23.21
C THR A 452 -5.54 2.47 22.58
N PHE A 453 -4.39 2.76 23.19
CA PHE A 453 -3.07 2.37 22.73
C PHE A 453 -2.61 1.03 23.30
N LEU A 454 -2.53 0.91 24.63
CA LEU A 454 -2.01 -0.30 25.32
C LEU A 454 -3.07 -1.19 25.98
N GLY A 455 -4.33 -0.77 26.02
CA GLY A 455 -5.34 -1.38 26.89
C GLY A 455 -5.23 -0.87 28.33
N PHE A 456 -6.07 -1.38 29.21
CA PHE A 456 -6.08 -0.98 30.63
C PHE A 456 -4.98 -1.64 31.46
N ASN A 457 -4.56 -2.86 31.08
CA ASN A 457 -3.59 -3.67 31.80
C ASN A 457 -2.34 -3.99 30.97
N ALA A 458 -1.98 -3.16 30.01
CA ALA A 458 -0.92 -3.45 29.04
C ALA A 458 -1.12 -4.79 28.29
N ASP A 459 -2.39 -5.08 27.98
CA ASP A 459 -2.81 -6.33 27.31
C ASP A 459 -2.33 -6.40 25.84
N LYS A 460 -1.79 -5.29 25.33
CA LYS A 460 -1.38 -5.14 23.94
C LYS A 460 0.04 -4.60 23.86
N VAL A 461 0.89 -5.24 23.05
CA VAL A 461 2.20 -4.69 22.72
C VAL A 461 2.01 -3.39 21.93
N PRO A 462 2.72 -2.30 22.26
CA PRO A 462 2.62 -1.04 21.54
C PRO A 462 3.14 -1.17 20.11
N ASP A 463 2.34 -0.70 19.17
CA ASP A 463 2.69 -0.59 17.75
C ASP A 463 2.98 0.89 17.45
N ILE A 464 4.27 1.25 17.37
CA ILE A 464 4.71 2.63 17.12
C ILE A 464 5.06 2.78 15.65
N ASP A 465 4.06 3.14 14.87
CA ASP A 465 4.19 3.45 13.46
C ASP A 465 4.61 4.90 13.25
N LEU A 466 5.64 5.12 12.42
CA LEU A 466 6.21 6.44 12.16
C LEU A 466 6.34 6.72 10.67
N ASN A 467 5.89 7.90 10.26
CA ASN A 467 5.99 8.43 8.89
C ASN A 467 7.23 9.30 8.76
N PHE A 468 8.27 8.74 8.16
CA PHE A 468 9.50 9.48 7.82
C PHE A 468 9.38 10.12 6.44
N SER A 469 10.15 11.17 6.19
CA SER A 469 10.31 11.66 4.83
C SER A 469 10.85 10.55 3.91
N GLY A 470 10.29 10.41 2.70
CA GLY A 470 10.80 9.49 1.70
C GLY A 470 12.28 9.73 1.38
N ASP A 471 12.71 10.99 1.43
CA ASP A 471 14.11 11.38 1.20
C ASP A 471 15.05 10.95 2.35
N ASN A 472 14.54 10.81 3.58
CA ASN A 472 15.32 10.46 4.78
C ASN A 472 15.09 9.02 5.27
N GLN A 473 14.15 8.29 4.73
CA GLN A 473 13.82 6.91 5.15
C GLN A 473 15.04 5.98 5.13
N ALA A 474 15.88 6.09 4.11
CA ALA A 474 17.09 5.27 4.00
C ALA A 474 18.09 5.56 5.14
N SER A 475 18.25 6.83 5.54
CA SER A 475 19.07 7.24 6.69
C SER A 475 18.54 6.63 7.98
N ALA A 476 17.23 6.71 8.22
CA ALA A 476 16.59 6.12 9.38
C ALA A 476 16.75 4.58 9.43
N HIS A 477 16.64 3.90 8.28
CA HIS A 477 16.93 2.46 8.19
C HIS A 477 18.39 2.15 8.56
N GLU A 478 19.36 2.85 8.00
CA GLU A 478 20.78 2.64 8.32
C GLU A 478 21.07 2.94 9.80
N TYR A 479 20.39 3.90 10.40
CA TYR A 479 20.54 4.22 11.80
C TYR A 479 20.14 3.06 12.73
N THR A 480 19.21 2.19 12.32
CA THR A 480 18.90 0.97 13.10
C THR A 480 20.11 0.04 13.22
N LYS A 481 20.99 -0.01 12.22
CA LYS A 481 22.25 -0.79 12.30
C LYS A 481 23.22 -0.16 13.31
N VAL A 482 23.20 1.16 13.48
CA VAL A 482 23.99 1.86 14.51
C VAL A 482 23.46 1.53 15.90
N LEU A 483 22.14 1.45 16.06
CA LEU A 483 21.50 1.17 17.35
C LEU A 483 21.70 -0.29 17.81
N PHE A 484 21.61 -1.26 16.89
CA PHE A 484 21.50 -2.69 17.24
C PHE A 484 22.64 -3.56 16.67
N GLY A 485 23.46 -3.02 15.78
CA GLY A 485 24.48 -3.78 15.04
C GLY A 485 23.95 -4.31 13.70
N THR A 486 24.87 -4.41 12.72
CA THR A 486 24.55 -4.79 11.33
C THR A 486 23.99 -6.22 11.22
N ASP A 487 24.42 -7.11 12.10
CA ASP A 487 24.00 -8.52 12.08
C ASP A 487 22.68 -8.77 12.81
N ASN A 488 22.13 -7.76 13.47
CA ASN A 488 20.93 -7.86 14.28
C ASN A 488 19.69 -7.21 13.62
N VAL A 489 19.84 -6.60 12.44
CA VAL A 489 18.73 -5.92 11.75
C VAL A 489 18.52 -6.46 10.34
N TYR A 490 17.27 -6.72 10.02
CA TYR A 490 16.84 -7.30 8.75
C TYR A 490 15.62 -6.56 8.21
N ARG A 491 15.52 -6.44 6.89
CA ARG A 491 14.25 -6.01 6.29
C ARG A 491 13.19 -7.09 6.54
N ALA A 492 11.98 -6.70 6.92
CA ALA A 492 10.89 -7.65 7.04
C ALA A 492 10.55 -8.29 5.69
N GLY A 493 10.47 -9.60 5.65
CA GLY A 493 10.06 -10.34 4.46
C GLY A 493 8.55 -10.20 4.20
N THR A 494 8.18 -10.24 2.94
CA THR A 494 6.79 -10.34 2.50
C THR A 494 6.64 -11.45 1.48
N ILE A 495 5.48 -12.12 1.47
CA ILE A 495 5.15 -13.12 0.48
C ILE A 495 4.01 -12.61 -0.37
N GLY A 496 4.32 -12.35 -1.65
CA GLY A 496 3.31 -11.94 -2.62
C GLY A 496 2.46 -13.13 -3.06
N THR A 497 1.16 -13.03 -2.86
CA THR A 497 0.17 -14.01 -3.31
C THR A 497 -0.62 -13.51 -4.49
N VAL A 498 -1.28 -14.42 -5.19
CA VAL A 498 -2.18 -14.08 -6.31
C VAL A 498 -3.51 -13.59 -5.75
N ALA A 499 -3.83 -12.32 -5.95
CA ALA A 499 -5.11 -11.74 -5.56
C ALA A 499 -6.25 -12.11 -6.53
N ASP A 500 -7.50 -12.06 -6.10
CA ASP A 500 -8.70 -12.46 -6.86
C ASP A 500 -8.77 -11.84 -8.25
N LYS A 501 -8.65 -10.51 -8.35
CA LYS A 501 -8.68 -9.80 -9.65
C LYS A 501 -7.52 -10.21 -10.56
N THR A 502 -6.35 -10.47 -9.98
CA THR A 502 -5.17 -10.95 -10.70
C THR A 502 -5.38 -12.38 -11.19
N ALA A 503 -5.92 -13.26 -10.35
CA ALA A 503 -6.25 -14.64 -10.70
C ALA A 503 -7.23 -14.70 -11.90
N PHE A 504 -8.27 -13.89 -11.87
CA PHE A 504 -9.23 -13.79 -12.97
C PHE A 504 -8.54 -13.42 -14.29
N GLY A 505 -7.68 -12.38 -14.27
CA GLY A 505 -6.90 -11.98 -15.44
C GLY A 505 -5.93 -13.05 -15.93
N TYR A 506 -5.32 -13.81 -15.01
CA TYR A 506 -4.42 -14.91 -15.36
C TYR A 506 -5.14 -16.05 -16.07
N VAL A 507 -6.33 -16.44 -15.61
CA VAL A 507 -7.14 -17.47 -16.22
C VAL A 507 -7.55 -17.08 -17.64
N GLN A 508 -8.07 -15.86 -17.81
CA GLN A 508 -8.42 -15.37 -19.16
C GLN A 508 -7.20 -15.33 -20.08
N GLY A 509 -6.10 -14.74 -19.63
CA GLY A 509 -4.87 -14.61 -20.40
C GLY A 509 -4.27 -15.96 -20.79
N PHE A 510 -4.33 -16.96 -19.92
CA PHE A 510 -3.86 -18.30 -20.18
C PHE A 510 -4.63 -18.97 -21.34
N PHE A 511 -5.95 -18.90 -21.36
CA PHE A 511 -6.75 -19.48 -22.44
C PHE A 511 -6.60 -18.71 -23.76
N GLU A 512 -6.49 -17.38 -23.69
CA GLU A 512 -6.19 -16.56 -24.88
C GLU A 512 -4.82 -16.90 -25.47
N GLU A 513 -3.83 -17.13 -24.63
CA GLU A 513 -2.50 -17.47 -25.09
C GLU A 513 -2.42 -18.86 -25.68
N ARG A 514 -3.07 -19.85 -25.09
CA ARG A 514 -3.21 -21.19 -25.66
C ARG A 514 -3.84 -21.15 -27.04
N LEU A 515 -4.87 -20.35 -27.21
CA LEU A 515 -5.52 -20.18 -28.52
C LEU A 515 -4.55 -19.56 -29.53
N TYR A 516 -3.78 -18.55 -29.11
CA TYR A 516 -2.78 -17.93 -29.98
C TYR A 516 -1.66 -18.90 -30.37
N ASP A 517 -1.14 -19.67 -29.42
CA ASP A 517 -0.08 -20.66 -29.66
C ASP A 517 -0.55 -21.77 -30.62
N GLN A 518 -1.79 -22.25 -30.45
CA GLN A 518 -2.37 -23.20 -31.38
C GLN A 518 -2.46 -22.63 -32.79
N LEU A 519 -2.93 -21.39 -32.90
CA LEU A 519 -3.05 -20.69 -34.18
C LEU A 519 -1.69 -20.51 -34.85
N LYS A 520 -0.70 -20.15 -34.07
CA LYS A 520 0.68 -19.96 -34.53
C LYS A 520 1.32 -21.26 -34.98
N ILE A 521 1.24 -22.34 -34.21
CA ILE A 521 1.81 -23.65 -34.55
C ILE A 521 1.20 -24.19 -35.83
N GLU A 522 -0.12 -24.10 -35.95
CA GLU A 522 -0.82 -24.55 -37.14
C GLU A 522 -0.43 -23.72 -38.38
N ALA A 523 -0.39 -22.40 -38.26
CA ALA A 523 0.05 -21.52 -39.36
C ALA A 523 1.50 -21.82 -39.80
N GLU A 524 2.42 -21.96 -38.83
CA GLU A 524 3.82 -22.28 -39.10
C GLU A 524 3.98 -23.63 -39.81
N SER A 525 3.14 -24.62 -39.49
CA SER A 525 3.16 -25.93 -40.14
C SER A 525 2.83 -25.87 -41.68
N TYR A 526 2.13 -24.83 -42.09
CA TYR A 526 1.82 -24.52 -43.50
C TYR A 526 2.74 -23.46 -44.12
N GLY A 527 3.80 -23.06 -43.40
CA GLY A 527 4.70 -21.98 -43.84
C GLY A 527 4.06 -20.59 -43.84
N LEU A 528 3.05 -20.42 -42.97
CA LEU A 528 2.37 -19.13 -42.75
C LEU A 528 2.88 -18.42 -41.49
N THR A 529 2.79 -17.11 -41.50
CA THR A 529 3.03 -16.29 -40.30
C THR A 529 1.75 -15.60 -39.85
N VAL A 530 1.58 -15.38 -38.54
CA VAL A 530 0.44 -14.66 -37.97
C VAL A 530 0.88 -13.35 -37.35
N THR A 531 -0.01 -12.38 -37.24
CA THR A 531 0.24 -11.11 -36.55
C THR A 531 0.42 -11.34 -35.04
N GLY A 532 0.97 -10.35 -34.34
CA GLY A 532 1.18 -10.44 -32.90
C GLY A 532 -0.13 -10.64 -32.10
N LYS A 533 -0.04 -11.31 -30.94
CA LYS A 533 -1.21 -11.63 -30.09
C LYS A 533 -2.04 -10.38 -29.75
N ASP A 534 -1.40 -9.28 -29.38
CA ASP A 534 -2.09 -8.06 -28.98
C ASP A 534 -2.89 -7.42 -30.12
N GLU A 535 -2.36 -7.49 -31.35
CA GLU A 535 -3.08 -7.01 -32.53
C GLU A 535 -4.30 -7.90 -32.83
N LEU A 536 -4.15 -9.21 -32.74
CA LEU A 536 -5.26 -10.16 -32.93
C LEU A 536 -6.32 -10.00 -31.83
N LYS A 537 -5.91 -9.69 -30.62
CA LYS A 537 -6.83 -9.39 -29.51
C LYS A 537 -7.60 -8.10 -29.75
N LYS A 538 -6.94 -7.02 -30.16
CA LYS A 538 -7.59 -5.74 -30.52
C LYS A 538 -8.60 -5.89 -31.66
N LYS A 539 -8.30 -6.73 -32.65
CA LYS A 539 -9.18 -7.05 -33.76
C LYS A 539 -10.30 -8.06 -33.40
N GLY A 540 -10.35 -8.54 -32.16
CA GLY A 540 -11.35 -9.48 -31.68
C GLY A 540 -11.23 -10.90 -32.23
N VAL A 541 -10.13 -11.26 -32.90
CA VAL A 541 -9.86 -12.62 -33.43
C VAL A 541 -9.52 -13.58 -32.30
N ILE A 542 -8.70 -13.13 -31.32
CA ILE A 542 -8.41 -13.90 -30.13
C ILE A 542 -9.29 -13.37 -29.01
N LYS A 543 -10.16 -14.22 -28.49
CA LYS A 543 -11.04 -13.95 -27.34
C LYS A 543 -10.91 -15.11 -26.35
N SER A 544 -11.11 -14.83 -25.06
CA SER A 544 -11.37 -15.90 -24.12
C SER A 544 -12.74 -16.51 -24.41
N PHE A 545 -12.76 -17.79 -24.73
CA PHE A 545 -14.00 -18.53 -24.98
C PHE A 545 -14.52 -19.27 -23.75
N VAL A 546 -13.81 -19.14 -22.63
CA VAL A 546 -14.22 -19.71 -21.36
C VAL A 546 -15.32 -18.80 -20.78
N ARG A 547 -16.44 -19.38 -20.38
CA ARG A 547 -17.53 -18.63 -19.76
C ARG A 547 -17.08 -18.01 -18.46
N ILE A 548 -17.58 -16.82 -18.14
CA ILE A 548 -17.20 -16.07 -16.92
C ILE A 548 -17.32 -16.91 -15.64
N PRO A 549 -18.43 -17.67 -15.40
CA PRO A 549 -18.52 -18.52 -14.20
C PRO A 549 -17.42 -19.60 -14.13
N GLU A 550 -16.97 -20.13 -15.27
CA GLU A 550 -15.85 -21.08 -15.29
C GLU A 550 -14.50 -20.38 -15.04
N VAL A 551 -14.33 -19.16 -15.53
CA VAL A 551 -13.15 -18.34 -15.21
C VAL A 551 -13.10 -18.06 -13.71
N GLU A 552 -14.23 -17.70 -13.10
CA GLU A 552 -14.34 -17.45 -11.65
C GLU A 552 -14.02 -18.73 -10.85
N ARG A 553 -14.61 -19.87 -11.25
CA ARG A 553 -14.34 -21.16 -10.58
C ARG A 553 -12.85 -21.52 -10.60
N ILE A 554 -12.20 -21.33 -11.73
CA ILE A 554 -10.77 -21.61 -11.87
C ILE A 554 -9.93 -20.57 -11.12
N ALA A 555 -10.34 -19.30 -11.13
CA ALA A 555 -9.64 -18.21 -10.43
C ALA A 555 -9.57 -18.45 -8.91
N VAL A 556 -10.64 -19.02 -8.32
CA VAL A 556 -10.64 -19.38 -6.89
C VAL A 556 -9.48 -20.34 -6.57
N GLY A 557 -9.21 -21.35 -7.40
CA GLY A 557 -8.09 -22.27 -7.23
C GLY A 557 -6.69 -21.65 -7.44
N CYS A 558 -6.63 -20.49 -8.11
CA CYS A 558 -5.38 -19.73 -8.30
C CYS A 558 -5.17 -18.64 -7.25
N THR A 559 -6.23 -18.24 -6.55
CA THR A 559 -6.18 -17.18 -5.52
C THR A 559 -5.43 -17.65 -4.29
N GLY A 560 -4.63 -16.75 -3.69
CA GLY A 560 -3.85 -17.02 -2.48
C GLY A 560 -2.58 -17.87 -2.71
N VAL A 561 -2.33 -18.33 -3.93
CA VAL A 561 -1.10 -19.07 -4.25
C VAL A 561 0.11 -18.14 -4.05
N LYS A 562 1.08 -18.56 -3.26
CA LYS A 562 2.35 -17.87 -3.03
C LYS A 562 3.15 -17.83 -4.35
N ARG A 563 3.64 -16.65 -4.72
CA ARG A 563 4.28 -16.45 -6.00
C ARG A 563 5.69 -15.87 -5.92
N THR A 564 5.84 -14.80 -5.13
CA THR A 564 7.10 -14.07 -5.01
C THR A 564 7.39 -13.76 -3.56
N THR A 565 8.66 -13.65 -3.23
CA THR A 565 9.12 -13.02 -2.00
C THR A 565 9.47 -11.57 -2.28
N GLY A 566 9.27 -10.70 -1.30
CA GLY A 566 9.57 -9.28 -1.38
C GLY A 566 10.07 -8.75 -0.05
N GLN A 567 10.36 -7.47 -0.03
CA GLN A 567 10.70 -6.72 1.18
C GLN A 567 9.53 -5.82 1.56
N HIS A 568 9.22 -5.76 2.85
CA HIS A 568 8.32 -4.75 3.38
C HIS A 568 8.94 -3.35 3.17
N PRO A 569 8.19 -2.35 2.67
CA PRO A 569 8.77 -1.05 2.32
C PRO A 569 9.34 -0.27 3.51
N GLY A 570 8.81 -0.47 4.72
CA GLY A 570 9.23 0.24 5.92
C GLY A 570 9.61 -0.65 7.10
N GLY A 571 9.33 -1.95 7.05
CA GLY A 571 9.51 -2.86 8.19
C GLY A 571 10.96 -3.29 8.38
N ILE A 572 11.47 -3.06 9.58
CA ILE A 572 12.78 -3.56 10.05
C ILE A 572 12.53 -4.51 11.22
N VAL A 573 12.99 -5.74 11.09
CA VAL A 573 12.97 -6.74 12.16
C VAL A 573 14.26 -6.62 12.95
N VAL A 574 14.15 -6.56 14.27
CA VAL A 574 15.29 -6.46 15.19
C VAL A 574 15.44 -7.76 15.95
N VAL A 575 16.59 -8.42 15.78
CA VAL A 575 17.01 -9.58 16.55
C VAL A 575 17.82 -9.11 17.74
N PRO A 576 17.44 -9.44 18.99
CA PRO A 576 18.21 -9.02 20.18
C PRO A 576 19.62 -9.61 20.15
N GLY A 577 20.61 -8.87 20.67
CA GLY A 577 22.02 -9.30 20.67
C GLY A 577 22.34 -10.58 21.45
N TYR A 578 21.40 -11.09 22.25
CA TYR A 578 21.51 -12.36 22.98
C TYR A 578 20.84 -13.55 22.28
N LYS A 579 20.30 -13.36 21.07
CA LYS A 579 19.70 -14.38 20.21
C LYS A 579 20.35 -14.35 18.82
N ASP A 580 20.20 -15.42 18.06
CA ASP A 580 20.62 -15.51 16.68
C ASP A 580 19.42 -15.44 15.74
N VAL A 581 19.58 -14.87 14.54
CA VAL A 581 18.52 -14.85 13.53
C VAL A 581 18.02 -16.25 13.18
N TRP A 582 18.90 -17.24 13.24
CA TRP A 582 18.59 -18.64 12.97
C TRP A 582 17.64 -19.29 13.98
N ASP A 583 17.47 -18.68 15.17
CA ASP A 583 16.48 -19.11 16.15
C ASP A 583 15.05 -18.82 15.66
N PHE A 584 14.88 -17.92 14.68
CA PHE A 584 13.57 -17.42 14.24
C PHE A 584 13.29 -17.63 12.75
N THR A 585 14.26 -17.37 11.88
CA THR A 585 14.04 -17.37 10.43
C THR A 585 15.35 -17.50 9.65
N PRO A 586 15.34 -18.19 8.50
CA PRO A 586 16.37 -17.97 7.50
C PRO A 586 16.31 -16.54 6.98
N PHE A 587 17.38 -16.04 6.38
CA PHE A 587 17.38 -14.78 5.66
C PHE A 587 17.76 -14.95 4.19
N GLN A 588 17.45 -13.95 3.38
CA GLN A 588 17.79 -13.94 1.95
C GLN A 588 18.27 -12.54 1.53
N TYR A 589 18.97 -12.47 0.41
CA TYR A 589 19.33 -11.21 -0.21
C TYR A 589 18.25 -10.75 -1.19
N PRO A 590 17.94 -9.43 -1.26
CA PRO A 590 16.99 -8.90 -2.23
C PRO A 590 17.40 -9.24 -3.66
N ALA A 591 16.46 -9.75 -4.46
CA ALA A 591 16.67 -10.15 -5.84
C ALA A 591 17.85 -11.14 -6.06
N ASP A 592 18.19 -11.91 -5.03
CA ASP A 592 19.33 -12.85 -5.00
C ASP A 592 20.70 -12.18 -5.19
N ASP A 593 20.82 -10.88 -4.88
CA ASP A 593 22.07 -10.11 -4.98
C ASP A 593 22.82 -10.10 -3.63
N PRO A 594 23.89 -10.91 -3.48
CA PRO A 594 24.66 -10.97 -2.24
C PRO A 594 25.48 -9.71 -1.94
N THR A 595 25.55 -8.77 -2.88
CA THR A 595 26.21 -7.47 -2.68
C THR A 595 25.29 -6.43 -2.05
N SER A 596 24.00 -6.75 -1.88
CA SER A 596 23.05 -5.88 -1.21
C SER A 596 23.49 -5.57 0.22
N ALA A 597 23.40 -4.30 0.60
CA ALA A 597 23.67 -3.84 1.96
C ALA A 597 22.63 -4.34 2.99
N TRP A 598 21.49 -4.84 2.53
CA TRP A 598 20.40 -5.30 3.35
C TRP A 598 20.10 -6.78 3.14
N ARG A 599 19.88 -7.48 4.24
CA ARG A 599 19.33 -8.84 4.28
C ARG A 599 17.85 -8.77 4.63
N THR A 600 17.07 -9.74 4.16
CA THR A 600 15.63 -9.81 4.37
C THR A 600 15.29 -11.10 5.08
N THR A 601 14.37 -11.08 6.05
CA THR A 601 13.85 -12.32 6.63
C THR A 601 13.18 -13.15 5.53
N HIS A 602 13.43 -14.46 5.51
CA HIS A 602 12.80 -15.34 4.52
C HIS A 602 11.33 -15.59 4.84
N PHE A 603 11.03 -15.80 6.12
CA PHE A 603 9.64 -15.90 6.55
C PHE A 603 8.95 -14.55 6.43
N ASP A 604 7.67 -14.58 6.07
CA ASP A 604 6.80 -13.41 6.18
C ASP A 604 6.74 -12.96 7.64
N TYR A 605 6.72 -11.64 7.87
CA TYR A 605 6.75 -11.12 9.24
C TYR A 605 5.59 -11.65 10.10
N HIS A 606 4.40 -11.87 9.53
CA HIS A 606 3.26 -12.41 10.27
C HIS A 606 3.47 -13.83 10.82
N ALA A 607 4.48 -14.55 10.34
CA ALA A 607 4.86 -15.85 10.88
C ALA A 607 5.83 -15.76 12.08
N ILE A 608 6.39 -14.57 12.35
CA ILE A 608 7.38 -14.32 13.41
C ILE A 608 7.05 -13.09 14.26
N ASP A 609 5.86 -12.53 14.12
CA ASP A 609 5.42 -11.31 14.82
C ASP A 609 5.19 -11.51 16.32
N ALA A 610 4.95 -12.75 16.73
CA ALA A 610 4.89 -13.12 18.14
C ALA A 610 6.27 -13.19 18.81
N ASP A 611 7.35 -13.35 18.02
CA ASP A 611 8.69 -13.63 18.54
C ASP A 611 9.60 -12.40 18.52
N LEU A 612 9.52 -11.56 17.49
CA LEU A 612 10.48 -10.48 17.25
C LEU A 612 9.80 -9.11 17.10
N LEU A 613 10.49 -8.09 17.58
CA LEU A 613 10.10 -6.71 17.39
C LEU A 613 10.29 -6.27 15.94
N LYS A 614 9.24 -5.67 15.36
CA LYS A 614 9.30 -4.94 14.09
C LYS A 614 9.20 -3.44 14.34
N LEU A 615 10.05 -2.69 13.66
CA LEU A 615 9.99 -1.23 13.59
C LEU A 615 9.42 -0.84 12.23
N ASP A 616 8.33 -0.09 12.22
CA ASP A 616 7.72 0.42 11.00
C ASP A 616 8.20 1.85 10.71
N ILE A 617 9.26 1.95 9.89
CA ILE A 617 9.87 3.18 9.40
C ILE A 617 9.33 3.43 8.00
N LEU A 618 8.17 4.10 7.92
CA LEU A 618 7.43 4.25 6.68
C LEU A 618 7.81 5.55 5.97
N GLY A 619 8.11 5.47 4.66
CA GLY A 619 8.33 6.66 3.83
C GLY A 619 7.00 7.33 3.48
N HIS A 620 6.93 8.65 3.68
CA HIS A 620 5.75 9.45 3.40
C HIS A 620 6.13 10.79 2.77
N ASP A 621 5.25 11.33 1.91
CA ASP A 621 5.54 12.59 1.20
C ASP A 621 5.33 13.83 2.07
N ASP A 622 4.40 13.83 3.03
CA ASP A 622 4.06 15.01 3.82
C ASP A 622 5.24 15.59 4.59
N PRO A 623 6.06 14.78 5.29
CA PRO A 623 7.29 15.30 5.91
C PRO A 623 8.26 15.93 4.90
N THR A 624 8.33 15.37 3.67
CA THR A 624 9.17 15.91 2.59
C THR A 624 8.64 17.25 2.09
N VAL A 625 7.31 17.36 1.93
CA VAL A 625 6.63 18.62 1.55
C VAL A 625 6.86 19.70 2.62
N LEU A 626 6.63 19.36 3.90
CA LEU A 626 6.87 20.29 5.01
C LEU A 626 8.32 20.75 5.08
N ARG A 627 9.28 19.83 4.88
CA ARG A 627 10.71 20.20 4.80
C ARG A 627 10.98 21.17 3.66
N MET A 628 10.46 20.92 2.46
CA MET A 628 10.65 21.83 1.34
C MET A 628 9.99 23.20 1.59
N LEU A 629 8.81 23.22 2.21
CA LEU A 629 8.15 24.47 2.61
C LEU A 629 8.97 25.25 3.65
N GLN A 630 9.57 24.58 4.62
CA GLN A 630 10.47 25.17 5.59
C GLN A 630 11.72 25.73 4.92
N ASP A 631 12.34 25.00 4.00
CA ASP A 631 13.52 25.45 3.25
C ASP A 631 13.22 26.68 2.35
N LEU A 632 12.04 26.74 1.73
CA LEU A 632 11.61 27.86 0.90
C LEU A 632 11.25 29.11 1.70
N SER A 633 10.62 28.92 2.88
CA SER A 633 10.08 30.03 3.67
C SER A 633 11.01 30.53 4.76
N GLY A 634 11.91 29.69 5.26
CA GLY A 634 12.67 29.92 6.49
C GLY A 634 11.81 29.89 7.78
N LEU A 635 10.53 29.51 7.68
CA LEU A 635 9.61 29.42 8.81
C LEU A 635 9.71 28.04 9.49
N ASP A 636 9.59 28.03 10.80
CA ASP A 636 9.44 26.80 11.57
C ASP A 636 7.98 26.30 11.44
N VAL A 637 7.77 25.25 10.67
CA VAL A 637 6.42 24.73 10.38
C VAL A 637 5.70 24.17 11.62
N THR A 638 6.45 23.87 12.70
CA THR A 638 5.84 23.41 13.97
C THR A 638 5.14 24.53 14.72
N LYS A 639 5.45 25.79 14.42
CA LYS A 639 4.88 26.99 15.06
C LYS A 639 3.69 27.59 14.31
N ILE A 640 3.24 26.96 13.25
CA ILE A 640 2.03 27.37 12.54
C ILE A 640 0.83 27.18 13.45
N ASP A 641 0.02 28.23 13.58
CA ASP A 641 -1.22 28.20 14.35
C ASP A 641 -2.24 27.27 13.69
N LEU A 642 -2.57 26.18 14.38
CA LEU A 642 -3.56 25.20 13.92
C LEU A 642 -5.01 25.65 14.17
N GLY A 643 -5.20 26.78 14.83
CA GLY A 643 -6.49 27.48 14.98
C GLY A 643 -6.72 28.59 13.96
N ASP A 644 -5.86 28.73 12.93
CA ASP A 644 -5.97 29.81 11.93
C ASP A 644 -7.31 29.77 11.16
N LEU A 645 -8.15 30.76 11.40
CA LEU A 645 -9.51 30.85 10.87
C LEU A 645 -9.54 31.03 9.34
N ASP A 646 -8.53 31.66 8.75
CA ASP A 646 -8.47 31.84 7.30
C ASP A 646 -8.11 30.53 6.62
N THR A 647 -7.19 29.74 7.18
CA THR A 647 -6.91 28.39 6.71
C THR A 647 -8.14 27.49 6.86
N MET A 648 -8.92 27.64 7.93
CA MET A 648 -10.12 26.83 8.14
C MET A 648 -11.17 27.03 7.02
N LYS A 649 -11.27 28.21 6.42
CA LYS A 649 -12.22 28.51 5.34
C LYS A 649 -11.97 27.70 4.06
N ILE A 650 -10.74 27.20 3.83
CA ILE A 650 -10.39 26.42 2.63
C ILE A 650 -11.21 25.13 2.53
N PHE A 651 -11.62 24.58 3.69
CA PHE A 651 -12.37 23.32 3.78
C PHE A 651 -13.87 23.50 3.45
N THR A 652 -14.36 24.73 3.38
CA THR A 652 -15.77 25.04 3.06
C THR A 652 -15.97 25.67 1.69
N GLY A 653 -14.91 26.22 1.09
CA GLY A 653 -14.96 26.80 -0.25
C GLY A 653 -13.60 27.25 -0.77
N PRO A 654 -13.44 27.42 -2.09
CA PRO A 654 -12.21 27.93 -2.69
C PRO A 654 -12.15 29.48 -2.67
N GLU A 655 -13.16 30.17 -2.19
CA GLU A 655 -13.30 31.63 -2.25
C GLU A 655 -12.19 32.33 -1.46
N ILE A 656 -11.68 31.73 -0.37
CA ILE A 656 -10.53 32.26 0.38
C ILE A 656 -9.27 32.31 -0.47
N LEU A 657 -9.17 31.49 -1.51
CA LEU A 657 -8.07 31.47 -2.45
C LEU A 657 -8.21 32.53 -3.55
N GLY A 658 -9.31 33.28 -3.57
CA GLY A 658 -9.64 34.29 -4.60
C GLY A 658 -10.13 33.69 -5.92
N VAL A 659 -10.63 32.44 -5.91
CA VAL A 659 -11.03 31.73 -7.13
C VAL A 659 -12.50 31.31 -7.07
N ASP A 660 -13.20 31.46 -8.20
CA ASP A 660 -14.55 30.96 -8.38
C ASP A 660 -14.54 29.43 -8.54
N ARG A 661 -15.36 28.72 -7.76
CA ARG A 661 -15.47 27.25 -7.77
C ARG A 661 -15.78 26.65 -9.15
N TYR A 662 -16.53 27.36 -10.00
CA TYR A 662 -16.89 26.91 -11.37
C TYR A 662 -15.77 27.09 -12.39
N LYS A 663 -14.73 27.83 -12.06
CA LYS A 663 -13.51 27.91 -12.87
C LYS A 663 -12.58 26.71 -12.64
N LEU A 664 -12.73 26.04 -11.53
CA LEU A 664 -11.95 24.87 -11.13
C LEU A 664 -12.55 23.57 -11.68
N ARG A 665 -11.80 22.49 -11.55
CA ARG A 665 -12.18 21.13 -11.91
C ARG A 665 -11.92 20.19 -10.72
N GLY A 666 -12.94 19.59 -10.21
CA GLY A 666 -12.89 18.60 -9.12
C GLY A 666 -13.98 17.56 -9.35
N THR A 667 -15.24 17.98 -9.29
CA THR A 667 -16.41 17.14 -9.41
C THR A 667 -17.47 17.78 -10.32
N VAL A 668 -18.66 17.20 -10.35
CA VAL A 668 -19.81 17.68 -11.14
C VAL A 668 -20.99 17.93 -10.20
N ASP A 669 -21.65 19.07 -10.32
CA ASP A 669 -22.84 19.39 -9.54
C ASP A 669 -24.09 18.65 -10.07
N LYS A 670 -25.22 18.79 -9.36
CA LYS A 670 -26.50 18.18 -9.73
C LYS A 670 -27.04 18.60 -11.10
N ASP A 671 -26.56 19.73 -11.63
CA ASP A 671 -26.96 20.27 -12.93
C ASP A 671 -25.96 19.87 -14.04
N GLY A 672 -24.95 19.04 -13.71
CA GLY A 672 -23.94 18.55 -14.63
C GLY A 672 -22.81 19.55 -14.91
N ARG A 673 -22.69 20.65 -14.15
CA ARG A 673 -21.62 21.63 -14.31
C ARG A 673 -20.38 21.17 -13.53
N LYS A 674 -19.21 21.25 -14.16
CA LYS A 674 -17.94 20.96 -13.54
C LYS A 674 -17.55 22.06 -12.55
N TYR A 675 -17.10 21.71 -11.36
CA TYR A 675 -16.69 22.67 -10.33
C TYR A 675 -15.78 22.01 -9.29
N CYS A 676 -15.24 22.80 -8.36
CA CYS A 676 -14.60 22.30 -7.15
C CYS A 676 -15.28 22.91 -5.92
N PRO A 677 -15.88 22.10 -5.02
CA PRO A 677 -16.66 22.63 -3.90
C PRO A 677 -15.82 23.33 -2.83
N THR A 678 -14.53 22.98 -2.70
CA THR A 678 -13.63 23.48 -1.65
C THR A 678 -12.29 23.88 -2.24
N GLY A 679 -11.45 24.56 -1.46
CA GLY A 679 -10.10 24.92 -1.83
C GLY A 679 -9.06 23.83 -1.50
N THR A 680 -9.48 22.61 -1.18
CA THR A 680 -8.60 21.56 -0.63
C THR A 680 -7.91 20.69 -1.67
N LEU A 681 -8.05 20.98 -2.99
CA LEU A 681 -7.26 20.27 -4.00
C LEU A 681 -5.76 20.30 -3.65
N GLY A 682 -5.14 19.12 -3.64
CA GLY A 682 -3.73 18.98 -3.28
C GLY A 682 -3.41 19.12 -1.79
N VAL A 683 -4.38 19.40 -0.93
CA VAL A 683 -4.19 19.28 0.53
C VAL A 683 -4.24 17.80 0.89
N PRO A 684 -3.20 17.26 1.54
CA PRO A 684 -3.20 15.87 1.97
C PRO A 684 -4.47 15.51 2.73
N GLU A 685 -4.94 14.30 2.58
CA GLU A 685 -6.16 13.77 3.22
C GLU A 685 -7.48 14.39 2.73
N PHE A 686 -7.50 15.63 2.23
CA PHE A 686 -8.74 16.38 1.93
C PHE A 686 -8.97 16.70 0.45
N GLY A 687 -8.03 16.32 -0.43
CA GLY A 687 -8.07 16.68 -1.85
C GLY A 687 -8.70 15.65 -2.79
N THR A 688 -9.16 14.48 -2.30
CA THR A 688 -9.78 13.45 -3.14
C THR A 688 -11.24 13.76 -3.42
N ASN A 689 -11.79 13.28 -4.55
CA ASN A 689 -13.21 13.49 -4.90
C ASN A 689 -14.19 13.04 -3.80
N PHE A 690 -13.86 11.97 -3.08
CA PHE A 690 -14.65 11.47 -1.96
C PHE A 690 -14.68 12.50 -0.82
N LEU A 691 -13.52 13.04 -0.47
CA LEU A 691 -13.40 14.04 0.60
C LEU A 691 -14.01 15.39 0.20
N LEU A 692 -13.86 15.81 -1.06
CA LEU A 692 -14.54 17.01 -1.56
C LEU A 692 -16.05 16.93 -1.33
N GLY A 693 -16.67 15.77 -1.59
CA GLY A 693 -18.09 15.54 -1.31
C GLY A 693 -18.43 15.56 0.18
N MET A 694 -17.60 14.92 1.03
CA MET A 694 -17.81 14.94 2.49
C MET A 694 -17.72 16.37 3.06
N LEU A 695 -16.73 17.14 2.64
CA LEU A 695 -16.54 18.54 3.06
C LEU A 695 -17.71 19.43 2.63
N GLU A 696 -18.23 19.23 1.42
CA GLU A 696 -19.41 19.99 0.93
C GLU A 696 -20.66 19.68 1.74
N GLU A 697 -20.86 18.40 2.16
CA GLU A 697 -21.99 17.98 2.98
C GLU A 697 -21.85 18.39 4.45
N THR A 698 -20.66 18.33 5.02
CA THR A 698 -20.41 18.56 6.46
C THR A 698 -20.06 20.02 6.80
N LYS A 699 -19.43 20.74 5.89
CA LYS A 699 -19.01 22.15 6.06
C LYS A 699 -18.29 22.42 7.38
N PRO A 700 -17.15 21.78 7.64
CA PRO A 700 -16.45 21.88 8.92
C PRO A 700 -15.98 23.31 9.23
N THR A 701 -16.06 23.69 10.49
CA THR A 701 -15.68 25.00 11.00
C THR A 701 -14.64 24.93 12.12
N THR A 702 -14.31 23.73 12.58
CA THR A 702 -13.38 23.48 13.68
C THR A 702 -12.36 22.40 13.34
N PHE A 703 -11.21 22.46 13.98
CA PHE A 703 -10.17 21.46 13.82
C PHE A 703 -10.64 20.05 14.27
N ALA A 704 -11.44 19.99 15.34
CA ALA A 704 -12.06 18.76 15.81
C ALA A 704 -12.97 18.11 14.76
N GLU A 705 -13.70 18.91 13.98
CA GLU A 705 -14.53 18.39 12.88
C GLU A 705 -13.68 17.85 11.72
N LEU A 706 -12.51 18.45 11.43
CA LEU A 706 -11.58 17.88 10.47
C LEU A 706 -11.02 16.52 10.93
N ILE A 707 -10.67 16.38 12.21
CA ILE A 707 -10.26 15.08 12.78
C ILE A 707 -11.37 14.04 12.57
N LYS A 708 -12.61 14.42 12.84
CA LYS A 708 -13.78 13.53 12.67
C LYS A 708 -13.98 13.12 11.21
N ILE A 709 -13.87 14.05 10.25
CA ILE A 709 -13.94 13.79 8.80
C ILE A 709 -12.81 12.83 8.37
N SER A 710 -11.58 13.07 8.82
CA SER A 710 -10.46 12.18 8.54
C SER A 710 -10.72 10.77 9.08
N GLY A 711 -11.21 10.63 10.31
CA GLY A 711 -11.58 9.33 10.89
C GLY A 711 -12.67 8.59 10.10
N LEU A 712 -13.71 9.31 9.67
CA LEU A 712 -14.81 8.78 8.87
C LEU A 712 -14.37 8.34 7.46
N SER A 713 -13.41 9.04 6.86
CA SER A 713 -12.94 8.76 5.50
C SER A 713 -12.01 7.56 5.42
N HIS A 714 -11.21 7.31 6.46
CA HIS A 714 -10.27 6.19 6.52
C HIS A 714 -10.93 4.86 6.88
N GLY A 715 -12.11 4.88 7.48
CA GLY A 715 -12.83 3.68 7.88
C GLY A 715 -13.54 2.99 6.71
N THR A 716 -13.85 1.71 6.88
CA THR A 716 -14.65 0.94 5.93
C THR A 716 -16.07 0.82 6.44
N ASP A 717 -17.06 1.21 5.62
CA ASP A 717 -18.49 1.24 5.94
C ASP A 717 -18.80 2.11 7.17
N VAL A 718 -18.11 3.23 7.30
CA VAL A 718 -18.27 4.20 8.38
C VAL A 718 -19.06 5.42 7.92
N TRP A 719 -18.78 5.95 6.72
CA TRP A 719 -19.44 7.13 6.19
C TRP A 719 -20.69 6.78 5.37
N LEU A 720 -20.51 6.20 4.17
CA LEU A 720 -21.63 5.86 3.28
C LEU A 720 -22.50 4.75 3.87
N GLY A 721 -23.81 4.96 3.86
CA GLY A 721 -24.78 4.02 4.43
C GLY A 721 -24.75 3.93 5.95
N ASN A 722 -23.99 4.79 6.63
CA ASN A 722 -23.86 4.82 8.08
C ASN A 722 -23.91 6.26 8.64
N ALA A 723 -22.78 6.87 9.01
CA ALA A 723 -22.73 8.19 9.64
C ALA A 723 -23.34 9.28 8.76
N ARG A 724 -23.17 9.23 7.44
CA ARG A 724 -23.75 10.16 6.48
C ARG A 724 -25.27 10.19 6.61
N ASP A 725 -25.90 9.03 6.59
CA ASP A 725 -27.36 8.92 6.61
C ASP A 725 -27.96 9.44 7.93
N LEU A 726 -27.19 9.41 9.01
CA LEU A 726 -27.59 9.92 10.33
C LEU A 726 -27.45 11.46 10.43
N CYS A 727 -26.41 12.04 9.84
CA CYS A 727 -26.04 13.44 10.04
C CYS A 727 -26.38 14.37 8.87
N THR A 728 -26.86 13.83 7.74
CA THR A 728 -27.37 14.64 6.62
C THR A 728 -28.92 14.67 6.62
N PRO A 729 -29.54 15.74 6.09
CA PRO A 729 -30.99 15.82 6.02
C PRO A 729 -31.60 14.65 5.24
N ASN A 730 -32.58 13.96 5.83
CA ASN A 730 -33.34 12.93 5.15
C ASN A 730 -34.37 13.55 4.14
N SER A 731 -35.20 12.71 3.52
CA SER A 731 -36.23 13.14 2.57
C SER A 731 -37.24 14.16 3.14
N GLU A 732 -37.36 14.26 4.46
CA GLU A 732 -38.19 15.21 5.20
C GLU A 732 -37.44 16.46 5.65
N GLY A 733 -36.12 16.57 5.33
CA GLY A 733 -35.26 17.66 5.74
C GLY A 733 -34.79 17.58 7.20
N LYS A 734 -35.00 16.43 7.90
CA LYS A 734 -34.63 16.24 9.29
C LYS A 734 -33.26 15.54 9.41
N ILE A 735 -32.43 16.02 10.31
CA ILE A 735 -31.16 15.38 10.73
C ILE A 735 -31.48 14.51 11.95
N GLU A 736 -31.14 13.23 11.90
CA GLU A 736 -31.37 12.28 12.98
C GLU A 736 -30.37 12.48 14.13
N VAL A 737 -29.06 12.60 13.79
CA VAL A 737 -27.98 12.77 14.76
C VAL A 737 -27.07 13.92 14.31
N PRO A 738 -26.81 14.91 15.17
CA PRO A 738 -25.85 15.98 14.83
C PRO A 738 -24.48 15.41 14.46
N PHE A 739 -23.78 16.04 13.50
CA PHE A 739 -22.45 15.59 13.01
C PHE A 739 -21.43 15.37 14.15
N LYS A 740 -21.44 16.25 15.16
CA LYS A 740 -20.55 16.10 16.32
C LYS A 740 -20.76 14.81 17.12
N ASN A 741 -21.95 14.20 17.05
CA ASN A 741 -22.36 13.04 17.86
C ASN A 741 -22.22 11.70 17.12
N VAL A 742 -22.02 11.68 15.79
CA VAL A 742 -21.77 10.43 15.05
C VAL A 742 -20.42 9.82 15.40
N ILE A 743 -20.32 8.51 15.25
CA ILE A 743 -19.06 7.78 15.47
C ILE A 743 -18.06 8.13 14.38
N GLY A 744 -17.02 8.90 14.69
CA GLY A 744 -16.00 9.31 13.74
C GLY A 744 -14.71 8.48 13.80
N CYS A 745 -14.37 7.97 15.00
CA CYS A 745 -13.17 7.15 15.23
C CYS A 745 -13.47 6.06 16.26
N ARG A 746 -12.57 5.07 16.39
CA ARG A 746 -12.80 3.97 17.36
C ARG A 746 -12.85 4.46 18.81
N ASP A 747 -12.11 5.51 19.13
CA ASP A 747 -12.07 6.12 20.46
C ASP A 747 -13.45 6.63 20.88
N ASP A 748 -14.22 7.19 19.94
CA ASP A 748 -15.59 7.64 20.20
C ASP A 748 -16.48 6.50 20.72
N ILE A 749 -16.26 5.26 20.21
CA ILE A 749 -17.05 4.11 20.67
C ILE A 749 -16.81 3.86 22.16
N MET A 750 -15.56 3.82 22.57
CA MET A 750 -15.21 3.55 23.98
C MET A 750 -15.69 4.68 24.89
N VAL A 751 -15.38 5.92 24.52
CA VAL A 751 -15.72 7.12 25.34
C VAL A 751 -17.22 7.26 25.49
N ASN A 752 -17.99 7.13 24.40
CA ASN A 752 -19.45 7.25 24.46
C ASN A 752 -20.09 6.14 25.31
N LEU A 753 -19.62 4.89 25.16
CA LEU A 753 -20.12 3.77 25.97
C LEU A 753 -19.86 3.98 27.47
N ILE A 754 -18.68 4.52 27.83
CA ILE A 754 -18.35 4.86 29.22
C ILE A 754 -19.23 6.02 29.71
N ALA A 755 -19.44 7.06 28.90
CA ALA A 755 -20.29 8.19 29.24
C ALA A 755 -21.76 7.78 29.49
N TRP A 756 -22.23 6.74 28.82
CA TRP A 756 -23.56 6.13 29.10
C TRP A 756 -23.55 5.14 30.28
N GLY A 757 -22.47 5.08 31.07
CA GLY A 757 -22.39 4.29 32.32
C GLY A 757 -21.88 2.85 32.14
N MET A 758 -21.34 2.49 30.98
CA MET A 758 -20.73 1.17 30.80
C MET A 758 -19.35 1.10 31.48
N LYS A 759 -19.03 -0.06 32.06
CA LYS A 759 -17.71 -0.29 32.67
C LYS A 759 -16.61 -0.16 31.61
N PRO A 760 -15.48 0.55 31.88
CA PRO A 760 -14.41 0.84 30.92
C PRO A 760 -13.88 -0.40 30.20
N VAL A 761 -13.58 -1.49 30.92
CA VAL A 761 -13.10 -2.74 30.31
C VAL A 761 -14.10 -3.35 29.31
N LYS A 762 -15.41 -3.25 29.61
CA LYS A 762 -16.44 -3.75 28.66
C LYS A 762 -16.55 -2.85 27.44
N ALA A 763 -16.53 -1.53 27.63
CA ALA A 763 -16.54 -0.55 26.55
C ALA A 763 -15.33 -0.74 25.61
N PHE A 764 -14.15 -0.97 26.16
CA PHE A 764 -12.94 -1.28 25.39
C PHE A 764 -13.09 -2.57 24.56
N LYS A 765 -13.60 -3.65 25.17
CA LYS A 765 -13.82 -4.92 24.43
C LYS A 765 -14.79 -4.75 23.27
N ILE A 766 -15.87 -3.99 23.44
CA ILE A 766 -16.85 -3.69 22.38
C ILE A 766 -16.16 -2.85 21.28
N MET A 767 -15.42 -1.82 21.65
CA MET A 767 -14.67 -0.99 20.71
C MET A 767 -13.69 -1.83 19.86
N GLU A 768 -12.89 -2.70 20.49
CA GLU A 768 -11.95 -3.60 19.79
C GLU A 768 -12.68 -4.61 18.88
N PHE A 769 -13.86 -5.06 19.27
CA PHE A 769 -14.67 -5.96 18.46
C PHE A 769 -15.23 -5.24 17.22
N VAL A 770 -15.79 -4.05 17.40
CA VAL A 770 -16.38 -3.23 16.32
C VAL A 770 -15.31 -2.77 15.33
N ARG A 771 -14.17 -2.21 15.80
CA ARG A 771 -13.16 -1.67 14.91
C ARG A 771 -12.52 -2.69 13.94
N LYS A 772 -12.57 -3.99 14.30
CA LYS A 772 -12.10 -5.11 13.46
C LYS A 772 -13.17 -5.68 12.54
N GLY A 773 -14.35 -5.08 12.51
CA GLY A 773 -15.48 -5.54 11.70
C GLY A 773 -16.05 -6.90 12.13
N LYS A 774 -15.84 -7.29 13.39
CA LYS A 774 -16.33 -8.57 13.91
C LYS A 774 -17.84 -8.58 14.13
N ALA A 775 -18.46 -7.41 14.31
CA ALA A 775 -19.90 -7.27 14.46
C ALA A 775 -20.71 -7.90 13.29
N SER A 776 -20.17 -7.83 12.07
CA SER A 776 -20.77 -8.47 10.90
C SER A 776 -20.30 -9.90 10.65
N LYS A 777 -19.09 -10.26 11.12
CA LYS A 777 -18.46 -11.58 10.87
C LYS A 777 -18.81 -12.62 11.92
N GLU A 778 -19.06 -12.19 13.16
CA GLU A 778 -19.30 -13.04 14.33
C GLU A 778 -20.65 -12.69 14.98
N PRO A 779 -21.80 -12.97 14.31
CA PRO A 779 -23.13 -12.49 14.76
C PRO A 779 -23.56 -13.01 16.13
N ALA A 780 -23.12 -14.19 16.54
CA ALA A 780 -23.44 -14.74 17.87
C ALA A 780 -22.77 -13.95 19.00
N ALA A 781 -21.46 -13.67 18.87
CA ALA A 781 -20.71 -12.83 19.83
C ALA A 781 -21.24 -11.38 19.81
N TRP A 782 -21.61 -10.86 18.63
CA TRP A 782 -22.23 -9.54 18.52
C TRP A 782 -23.54 -9.44 19.30
N ALA A 783 -24.39 -10.48 19.26
CA ALA A 783 -25.64 -10.49 19.98
C ALA A 783 -25.47 -10.32 21.51
N GLU A 784 -24.39 -10.87 22.08
CA GLU A 784 -24.05 -10.69 23.50
C GLU A 784 -23.66 -9.24 23.80
N HIS A 785 -22.86 -8.62 22.94
CA HIS A 785 -22.52 -7.21 23.05
C HIS A 785 -23.75 -6.31 22.91
N VAL A 786 -24.66 -6.59 21.99
CA VAL A 786 -25.94 -5.87 21.82
C VAL A 786 -26.77 -5.95 23.07
N LYS A 787 -26.89 -7.14 23.69
CA LYS A 787 -27.61 -7.31 24.96
C LYS A 787 -27.03 -6.41 26.04
N THR A 788 -25.70 -6.43 26.22
CA THR A 788 -24.99 -5.59 27.19
C THR A 788 -25.19 -4.09 26.94
N MET A 789 -25.17 -3.66 25.68
CA MET A 789 -25.40 -2.27 25.32
C MET A 789 -26.85 -1.83 25.58
N LYS A 790 -27.83 -2.69 25.26
CA LYS A 790 -29.26 -2.41 25.56
C LYS A 790 -29.54 -2.34 27.06
N GLU A 791 -28.92 -3.20 27.85
CA GLU A 791 -29.01 -3.15 29.33
C GLU A 791 -28.42 -1.84 29.89
N ALA A 792 -27.41 -1.27 29.23
CA ALA A 792 -26.85 0.03 29.58
C ALA A 792 -27.64 1.24 29.02
N GLY A 793 -28.73 1.00 28.29
CA GLY A 793 -29.56 2.06 27.73
C GLY A 793 -28.99 2.74 26.48
N ILE A 794 -28.05 2.10 25.76
CA ILE A 794 -27.46 2.64 24.55
C ILE A 794 -28.51 2.78 23.45
N PRO A 795 -28.57 3.92 22.74
CA PRO A 795 -29.53 4.15 21.66
C PRO A 795 -29.42 3.12 20.52
N GLU A 796 -30.54 2.70 19.95
CA GLU A 796 -30.54 1.71 18.85
C GLU A 796 -29.80 2.17 17.61
N TRP A 797 -29.89 3.45 17.23
CA TRP A 797 -29.10 4.01 16.11
C TRP A 797 -27.59 3.83 16.29
N TYR A 798 -27.11 3.93 17.54
CA TYR A 798 -25.70 3.78 17.87
C TYR A 798 -25.24 2.33 17.72
N ILE A 799 -26.05 1.40 18.24
CA ILE A 799 -25.81 -0.05 18.12
C ILE A 799 -25.78 -0.45 16.64
N GLU A 800 -26.71 0.06 15.85
CA GLU A 800 -26.80 -0.22 14.42
C GLU A 800 -25.61 0.41 13.66
N SER A 801 -25.18 1.61 14.02
CA SER A 801 -23.98 2.23 13.45
C SER A 801 -22.73 1.37 13.73
N CYS A 802 -22.55 0.89 14.96
CA CYS A 802 -21.47 -0.02 15.34
C CYS A 802 -21.51 -1.33 14.52
N ARG A 803 -22.70 -1.89 14.26
CA ARG A 803 -22.86 -3.13 13.49
C ARG A 803 -22.37 -3.01 12.04
N LYS A 804 -22.57 -1.83 11.43
CA LYS A 804 -22.20 -1.57 10.03
C LYS A 804 -20.67 -1.41 9.82
N ILE A 805 -19.95 -0.97 10.85
CA ILE A 805 -18.52 -0.68 10.76
C ILE A 805 -17.73 -1.96 10.47
N LYS A 806 -16.89 -1.94 9.43
CA LYS A 806 -15.98 -3.04 9.10
C LYS A 806 -14.55 -2.79 9.52
N TYR A 807 -14.12 -1.56 9.50
CA TYR A 807 -12.79 -1.14 9.99
C TYR A 807 -12.81 0.33 10.42
N MET A 808 -12.14 0.66 11.51
CA MET A 808 -12.11 2.03 12.04
C MET A 808 -10.74 2.37 12.65
N PHE A 809 -10.28 3.57 12.34
CA PHE A 809 -9.00 4.10 12.79
C PHE A 809 -9.10 4.81 14.16
N PRO A 810 -7.96 4.97 14.88
CA PRO A 810 -7.92 5.74 16.14
C PRO A 810 -7.97 7.25 15.88
N LYS A 811 -8.46 8.02 16.87
CA LYS A 811 -8.47 9.49 16.85
C LYS A 811 -7.06 10.06 16.69
N ALA A 812 -6.08 9.47 17.36
CA ALA A 812 -4.67 9.87 17.27
C ALA A 812 -4.12 9.81 15.83
N HIS A 813 -4.47 8.77 15.06
CA HIS A 813 -4.11 8.69 13.66
C HIS A 813 -4.66 9.87 12.85
N ALA A 814 -5.96 10.13 12.97
CA ALA A 814 -6.61 11.24 12.29
C ALA A 814 -6.00 12.59 12.70
N THR A 815 -5.73 12.79 13.99
CA THR A 815 -5.12 14.01 14.51
C THR A 815 -3.75 14.29 13.88
N ALA A 816 -2.87 13.28 13.83
CA ALA A 816 -1.53 13.43 13.26
C ALA A 816 -1.57 13.84 11.78
N TYR A 817 -2.44 13.19 10.99
CA TYR A 817 -2.59 13.50 9.56
C TYR A 817 -3.24 14.86 9.32
N VAL A 818 -4.28 15.22 10.09
CA VAL A 818 -4.92 16.54 10.00
C VAL A 818 -3.95 17.66 10.37
N THR A 819 -3.09 17.46 11.39
CA THR A 819 -2.04 18.42 11.75
C THR A 819 -1.12 18.71 10.58
N SER A 820 -0.58 17.68 9.92
CA SER A 820 0.27 17.85 8.75
C SER A 820 -0.47 18.50 7.57
N ALA A 821 -1.71 18.06 7.31
CA ALA A 821 -2.54 18.60 6.25
C ALA A 821 -2.89 20.07 6.46
N PHE A 822 -3.22 20.46 7.69
CA PHE A 822 -3.55 21.85 8.04
C PHE A 822 -2.34 22.78 7.87
N ARG A 823 -1.14 22.34 8.28
CA ARG A 823 0.10 23.11 8.04
C ARG A 823 0.35 23.32 6.55
N ILE A 824 0.16 22.31 5.73
CA ILE A 824 0.29 22.41 4.26
C ILE A 824 -0.80 23.34 3.70
N ALA A 825 -2.04 23.24 4.20
CA ALA A 825 -3.15 24.12 3.83
C ALA A 825 -2.89 25.58 4.22
N TRP A 826 -2.25 25.82 5.37
CA TRP A 826 -1.84 27.15 5.79
C TRP A 826 -0.90 27.80 4.77
N PHE A 827 0.10 27.10 4.27
CA PHE A 827 0.95 27.59 3.19
C PHE A 827 0.16 27.83 1.90
N LYS A 828 -0.79 26.98 1.58
CA LYS A 828 -1.64 27.18 0.41
C LYS A 828 -2.43 28.47 0.46
N VAL A 829 -2.91 28.86 1.64
CA VAL A 829 -3.67 30.11 1.86
C VAL A 829 -2.73 31.31 1.90
N HIS A 830 -1.71 31.28 2.77
CA HIS A 830 -0.89 32.44 3.08
C HIS A 830 0.35 32.61 2.19
N HIS A 831 0.90 31.49 1.65
CA HIS A 831 2.12 31.49 0.84
C HIS A 831 1.98 30.58 -0.39
N PRO A 832 1.04 30.87 -1.29
CA PRO A 832 0.62 29.96 -2.37
C PRO A 832 1.75 29.51 -3.30
N ILE A 833 2.67 30.41 -3.68
CA ILE A 833 3.73 30.04 -4.63
C ILE A 833 4.67 28.98 -4.06
N TRP A 834 4.98 29.05 -2.75
CA TRP A 834 5.80 28.04 -2.09
C TRP A 834 5.04 26.70 -1.98
N TYR A 835 3.73 26.77 -1.67
CA TYR A 835 2.89 25.57 -1.64
C TYR A 835 2.88 24.87 -3.01
N TYR A 836 2.59 25.57 -4.10
CA TYR A 836 2.54 24.95 -5.43
C TYR A 836 3.92 24.43 -5.85
N CYS A 837 4.99 25.15 -5.56
CA CYS A 837 6.35 24.70 -5.80
C CYS A 837 6.65 23.39 -5.10
N ALA A 838 6.39 23.28 -3.80
CA ALA A 838 6.65 22.07 -3.01
C ALA A 838 5.74 20.91 -3.43
N TYR A 839 4.45 21.17 -3.58
CA TYR A 839 3.48 20.13 -3.94
C TYR A 839 3.78 19.49 -5.30
N LEU A 840 3.95 20.29 -6.34
CA LEU A 840 4.24 19.82 -7.69
C LEU A 840 5.62 19.13 -7.78
N SER A 841 6.60 19.58 -6.99
CA SER A 841 7.93 18.98 -6.95
C SER A 841 7.96 17.60 -6.32
N ILE A 842 7.14 17.35 -5.30
CA ILE A 842 7.24 16.15 -4.47
C ILE A 842 6.13 15.15 -4.78
N ARG A 843 4.90 15.63 -4.95
CA ARG A 843 3.72 14.76 -5.06
C ARG A 843 3.29 14.44 -6.48
N ARG A 844 3.92 15.05 -7.49
CA ARG A 844 3.52 14.85 -8.89
C ARG A 844 4.70 14.49 -9.79
N ASP A 845 4.43 13.59 -10.74
CA ASP A 845 5.42 13.08 -11.69
C ASP A 845 4.89 13.01 -13.14
N GLN A 846 3.56 13.24 -13.34
CA GLN A 846 2.94 13.28 -14.66
C GLN A 846 2.47 14.70 -14.97
N PHE A 847 3.03 15.29 -16.03
CA PHE A 847 2.80 16.69 -16.41
C PHE A 847 2.45 16.79 -17.91
N ASP A 848 1.61 17.76 -18.26
CA ASP A 848 1.36 18.17 -19.64
C ASP A 848 1.90 19.60 -19.84
N ILE A 849 3.20 19.68 -20.16
CA ILE A 849 3.95 20.94 -20.23
C ILE A 849 3.29 21.92 -21.20
N GLU A 850 2.80 21.44 -22.36
CA GLU A 850 2.22 22.29 -23.37
C GLU A 850 0.99 23.07 -22.88
N SER A 851 0.10 22.42 -22.16
CA SER A 851 -1.06 23.11 -21.58
C SER A 851 -0.66 24.02 -20.41
N MET A 852 0.29 23.57 -19.57
CA MET A 852 0.74 24.34 -18.42
C MET A 852 1.32 25.70 -18.81
N ILE A 853 2.19 25.74 -19.82
CA ILE A 853 2.82 27.01 -20.28
C ILE A 853 1.86 27.96 -21.01
N LYS A 854 0.74 27.42 -21.55
CA LYS A 854 -0.30 28.22 -22.22
C LYS A 854 -1.32 28.77 -21.23
N GLY A 855 -1.34 28.33 -19.99
CA GLY A 855 -2.17 28.86 -18.92
C GLY A 855 -3.56 28.25 -18.76
N ALA A 856 -4.39 28.86 -17.95
CA ALA A 856 -5.64 28.30 -17.41
C ALA A 856 -6.58 27.69 -18.47
N ASP A 857 -6.80 28.40 -19.59
CA ASP A 857 -7.75 27.92 -20.61
C ASP A 857 -7.27 26.66 -21.32
N ALA A 858 -5.97 26.57 -21.61
CA ALA A 858 -5.39 25.37 -22.22
C ALA A 858 -5.39 24.17 -21.25
N ILE A 859 -5.10 24.42 -19.99
CA ILE A 859 -5.14 23.42 -18.93
C ILE A 859 -6.57 22.88 -18.77
N ARG A 860 -7.56 23.78 -18.74
CA ARG A 860 -8.98 23.43 -18.62
C ARG A 860 -9.44 22.57 -19.79
N ALA A 861 -9.09 22.96 -21.02
CA ALA A 861 -9.41 22.20 -22.21
C ALA A 861 -8.77 20.78 -22.18
N LYS A 862 -7.54 20.66 -21.68
CA LYS A 862 -6.88 19.35 -21.56
C LYS A 862 -7.50 18.45 -20.49
N ILE A 863 -7.92 19.00 -19.36
CA ILE A 863 -8.69 18.26 -18.34
C ILE A 863 -10.00 17.76 -18.93
N ASP A 864 -10.72 18.63 -19.64
CA ASP A 864 -12.01 18.30 -20.25
C ASP A 864 -11.85 17.21 -21.33
N GLU A 865 -10.79 17.24 -22.15
CA GLU A 865 -10.44 16.19 -23.12
C GLU A 865 -10.23 14.81 -22.43
N ILE A 866 -9.52 14.78 -21.29
CA ILE A 866 -9.28 13.54 -20.55
C ILE A 866 -10.57 13.03 -19.92
N ASP A 867 -11.40 13.93 -19.37
CA ASP A 867 -12.69 13.59 -18.76
C ASP A 867 -13.65 12.96 -19.80
N GLU A 868 -13.66 13.43 -21.05
CA GLU A 868 -14.48 12.89 -22.14
C GLU A 868 -14.12 11.43 -22.50
N LYS A 869 -12.88 11.00 -22.25
CA LYS A 869 -12.47 9.60 -22.45
C LYS A 869 -13.09 8.65 -21.42
N GLY A 870 -13.50 9.15 -20.26
CA GLY A 870 -14.11 8.36 -19.18
C GLY A 870 -13.28 7.13 -18.80
N SER A 871 -13.91 5.95 -18.84
CA SER A 871 -13.23 4.68 -18.54
C SER A 871 -12.17 4.23 -19.56
N ALA A 872 -12.05 4.91 -20.70
CA ALA A 872 -11.03 4.64 -21.71
C ALA A 872 -9.72 5.41 -21.44
N ALA A 873 -9.72 6.37 -20.52
CA ALA A 873 -8.51 7.08 -20.11
C ALA A 873 -7.51 6.10 -19.46
N SER A 874 -6.24 6.21 -19.82
CA SER A 874 -5.15 5.45 -19.22
C SER A 874 -4.85 5.99 -17.80
N ASN A 875 -4.22 5.19 -16.95
CA ASN A 875 -3.78 5.62 -15.62
C ASN A 875 -2.89 6.88 -15.70
N LYS A 876 -1.98 6.94 -16.68
CA LYS A 876 -1.13 8.11 -16.92
C LYS A 876 -1.95 9.37 -17.20
N GLU A 877 -3.01 9.27 -18.00
CA GLU A 877 -3.90 10.39 -18.27
C GLU A 877 -4.69 10.83 -17.04
N ILE A 878 -5.13 9.86 -16.22
CA ILE A 878 -5.81 10.15 -14.94
C ILE A 878 -4.87 10.89 -14.00
N ASP A 879 -3.63 10.43 -13.83
CA ASP A 879 -2.63 11.10 -13.00
C ASP A 879 -2.29 12.51 -13.53
N THR A 880 -2.18 12.65 -14.86
CA THR A 880 -1.98 13.96 -15.51
C THR A 880 -3.15 14.90 -15.24
N ARG A 881 -4.39 14.41 -15.34
CA ARG A 881 -5.60 15.18 -15.05
C ARG A 881 -5.59 15.72 -13.61
N GLU A 882 -5.26 14.87 -12.63
CA GLU A 882 -5.16 15.31 -11.23
C GLU A 882 -4.12 16.41 -11.03
N THR A 883 -2.96 16.26 -11.68
CA THR A 883 -1.91 17.28 -11.66
C THR A 883 -2.42 18.59 -12.26
N LEU A 884 -3.08 18.52 -13.42
CA LEU A 884 -3.61 19.68 -14.12
C LEU A 884 -4.71 20.40 -13.34
N CYS A 885 -5.49 19.72 -12.51
CA CYS A 885 -6.46 20.40 -11.64
C CYS A 885 -5.78 21.36 -10.64
N ILE A 886 -4.62 20.97 -10.09
CA ILE A 886 -3.81 21.83 -9.21
C ILE A 886 -3.16 22.98 -10.01
N CYS A 887 -2.65 22.67 -11.20
CA CYS A 887 -2.08 23.68 -12.11
C CYS A 887 -3.13 24.71 -12.54
N LEU A 888 -4.37 24.27 -12.79
CA LEU A 888 -5.50 25.15 -13.11
C LEU A 888 -5.79 26.12 -11.96
N GLU A 889 -5.89 25.59 -10.74
CA GLU A 889 -6.10 26.40 -9.54
C GLU A 889 -4.99 27.46 -9.39
N MET A 890 -3.73 27.04 -9.54
CA MET A 890 -2.58 27.95 -9.49
C MET A 890 -2.71 29.09 -10.52
N CYS A 891 -3.05 28.77 -11.77
CA CYS A 891 -3.20 29.76 -12.83
C CYS A 891 -4.42 30.70 -12.61
N GLU A 892 -5.55 30.18 -12.12
CA GLU A 892 -6.74 30.98 -11.78
C GLU A 892 -6.48 31.95 -10.62
N ARG A 893 -5.49 31.66 -9.76
CA ARG A 893 -4.99 32.56 -8.71
C ARG A 893 -4.02 33.62 -9.23
N GLY A 894 -3.74 33.66 -10.54
CA GLY A 894 -2.87 34.65 -11.18
C GLY A 894 -1.39 34.29 -11.20
N PHE A 895 -1.04 33.06 -10.89
CA PHE A 895 0.31 32.52 -11.05
C PHE A 895 0.47 31.87 -12.43
N TYR A 896 1.73 31.62 -12.87
CA TYR A 896 2.01 31.07 -14.20
C TYR A 896 3.13 30.01 -14.19
N PHE A 897 3.18 29.21 -15.24
CA PHE A 897 4.28 28.30 -15.50
C PHE A 897 5.23 28.87 -16.56
N LYS A 898 6.51 28.84 -16.28
CA LYS A 898 7.56 29.11 -17.25
C LYS A 898 8.07 27.76 -17.79
N ASN A 899 8.31 27.72 -19.09
CA ASN A 899 8.83 26.54 -19.77
C ASN A 899 10.16 26.05 -19.17
N ILE A 900 10.57 24.82 -19.50
CA ILE A 900 11.90 24.32 -19.17
C ILE A 900 12.95 25.30 -19.68
N ASP A 901 13.81 25.74 -18.79
CA ASP A 901 14.89 26.68 -19.04
C ASP A 901 16.22 25.94 -18.78
N VAL A 902 17.02 25.77 -19.82
CA VAL A 902 18.27 24.99 -19.76
C VAL A 902 19.24 25.55 -18.70
N GLU A 903 19.18 26.86 -18.44
CA GLU A 903 20.05 27.51 -17.45
C GLU A 903 19.49 27.56 -16.04
N LYS A 904 18.15 27.60 -15.87
CA LYS A 904 17.49 27.83 -14.57
C LYS A 904 16.74 26.61 -14.02
N SER A 905 16.22 25.73 -14.88
CA SER A 905 15.45 24.56 -14.41
C SER A 905 16.29 23.65 -13.52
N ASP A 906 15.67 23.16 -12.45
CA ASP A 906 16.24 22.07 -11.64
C ASP A 906 15.98 20.70 -12.30
N GLY A 907 16.69 19.67 -11.85
CA GLY A 907 16.47 18.32 -12.34
C GLY A 907 15.10 17.75 -11.95
N LYS A 908 14.70 17.96 -10.72
CA LYS A 908 13.50 17.35 -10.13
C LYS A 908 12.48 18.33 -9.58
N LYS A 909 12.89 19.48 -9.08
CA LYS A 909 12.04 20.43 -8.35
C LYS A 909 11.66 21.61 -9.24
N PHE A 910 10.45 22.10 -9.11
CA PHE A 910 10.06 23.38 -9.67
C PHE A 910 10.88 24.50 -9.03
N VAL A 911 11.19 25.53 -9.79
CA VAL A 911 11.96 26.69 -9.32
C VAL A 911 11.07 27.94 -9.39
N ILE A 912 11.00 28.68 -8.31
CA ILE A 912 10.22 29.92 -8.24
C ILE A 912 10.94 31.00 -9.07
N THR A 913 10.19 31.74 -9.90
CA THR A 913 10.71 32.83 -10.72
C THR A 913 11.10 34.05 -9.86
N ASP A 914 11.96 34.91 -10.37
CA ASP A 914 12.50 36.07 -9.66
C ASP A 914 11.38 37.08 -9.23
N ASP A 915 10.23 37.06 -9.88
CA ASP A 915 9.04 37.87 -9.55
C ASP A 915 8.08 37.22 -8.54
N GLU A 916 8.41 36.04 -8.07
CA GLU A 916 7.62 35.21 -7.16
C GLU A 916 6.19 34.90 -7.64
N LYS A 917 5.94 35.00 -8.96
CA LYS A 917 4.62 34.74 -9.55
C LYS A 917 4.58 33.54 -10.47
N GLY A 918 5.72 32.94 -10.78
CA GLY A 918 5.81 31.81 -11.69
C GLY A 918 6.61 30.64 -11.13
N LEU A 919 6.42 29.48 -11.78
CA LEU A 919 7.20 28.26 -11.54
C LEU A 919 7.87 27.81 -12.83
N ILE A 920 9.20 27.69 -12.81
CA ILE A 920 9.98 27.11 -13.90
C ILE A 920 9.87 25.57 -13.80
N ILE A 921 9.50 24.95 -14.90
CA ILE A 921 9.27 23.51 -14.97
C ILE A 921 10.60 22.75 -14.90
N PRO A 922 10.73 21.69 -14.09
CA PRO A 922 11.95 20.89 -13.98
C PRO A 922 12.14 19.96 -15.19
N PHE A 923 13.39 19.53 -15.42
CA PHE A 923 13.70 18.62 -16.53
C PHE A 923 12.95 17.28 -16.46
N ARG A 924 12.74 16.70 -15.26
CA ARG A 924 12.03 15.44 -15.09
C ARG A 924 10.58 15.47 -15.59
N ALA A 925 9.97 16.64 -15.67
CA ALA A 925 8.61 16.81 -16.17
C ALA A 925 8.48 16.46 -17.67
N LEU A 926 9.59 16.46 -18.41
CA LEU A 926 9.62 16.08 -19.82
C LEU A 926 9.42 14.57 -19.96
N ASP A 927 8.36 14.18 -20.63
CA ASP A 927 8.03 12.76 -20.85
C ASP A 927 9.17 12.02 -21.55
N GLY A 928 9.64 10.93 -20.93
CA GLY A 928 10.76 10.11 -21.42
C GLY A 928 12.14 10.59 -20.98
N LEU A 929 12.24 11.65 -20.16
CA LEU A 929 13.51 12.10 -19.57
C LEU A 929 13.56 11.64 -18.11
N GLY A 930 14.30 10.57 -17.84
CA GLY A 930 14.41 10.00 -16.49
C GLY A 930 15.22 10.88 -15.51
N ASP A 931 14.99 10.68 -14.23
CA ASP A 931 15.62 11.42 -13.13
C ASP A 931 17.15 11.49 -13.22
N ASN A 932 17.80 10.38 -13.60
CA ASN A 932 19.25 10.34 -13.73
C ASN A 932 19.78 11.28 -14.81
N VAL A 933 19.06 11.41 -15.93
CA VAL A 933 19.42 12.32 -17.02
C VAL A 933 19.15 13.77 -16.59
N ALA A 934 18.01 14.03 -15.95
CA ALA A 934 17.67 15.33 -15.40
C ALA A 934 18.74 15.86 -14.42
N LEU A 935 19.20 15.00 -13.52
CA LEU A 935 20.29 15.33 -12.60
C LEU A 935 21.64 15.48 -13.30
N ALA A 936 21.90 14.70 -14.36
CA ALA A 936 23.13 14.82 -15.16
C ALA A 936 23.20 16.17 -15.88
N ILE A 937 22.08 16.68 -16.41
CA ILE A 937 22.00 18.03 -17.02
C ILE A 937 22.38 19.10 -15.98
N VAL A 938 21.78 19.06 -14.80
CA VAL A 938 22.05 20.04 -13.73
C VAL A 938 23.50 19.97 -13.26
N LYS A 939 24.06 18.75 -13.15
CA LYS A 939 25.46 18.55 -12.79
C LYS A 939 26.40 19.12 -13.87
N ALA A 940 26.17 18.78 -15.14
CA ALA A 940 27.01 19.26 -16.25
C ALA A 940 26.96 20.80 -16.37
N ARG A 941 25.78 21.43 -16.13
CA ARG A 941 25.63 22.87 -16.11
C ARG A 941 26.47 23.55 -15.02
N LYS A 942 26.63 22.92 -13.86
CA LYS A 942 27.48 23.46 -12.76
C LYS A 942 28.96 23.48 -13.14
N GLU A 943 29.39 22.63 -14.06
CA GLU A 943 30.77 22.61 -14.60
C GLU A 943 30.99 23.69 -15.67
N GLY A 944 29.91 24.29 -16.20
CA GLY A 944 29.91 25.39 -17.17
C GLY A 944 28.65 25.42 -18.00
N PRO A 945 28.22 26.59 -18.53
CA PRO A 945 27.03 26.71 -19.34
C PRO A 945 27.12 25.84 -20.60
N PHE A 946 25.96 25.43 -21.10
CA PHE A 946 25.89 24.70 -22.38
C PHE A 946 26.02 25.68 -23.55
N ILE A 947 26.96 25.41 -24.47
CA ILE A 947 27.25 26.27 -25.60
C ILE A 947 26.45 25.94 -26.86
N SER A 948 25.89 24.72 -26.93
CA SER A 948 25.08 24.25 -28.05
C SER A 948 24.17 23.11 -27.68
N GLN A 949 23.23 22.76 -28.55
CA GLN A 949 22.36 21.60 -28.41
C GLN A 949 23.14 20.29 -28.42
N GLU A 950 24.23 20.20 -29.21
CA GLU A 950 25.16 19.09 -29.24
C GLU A 950 25.90 18.93 -27.90
N ASP A 951 26.30 20.04 -27.28
CA ASP A 951 26.92 20.06 -25.96
C ASP A 951 25.95 19.61 -24.87
N LEU A 952 24.71 20.10 -24.90
CA LEU A 952 23.64 19.63 -23.99
C LEU A 952 23.38 18.13 -24.14
N SER A 953 23.30 17.62 -25.38
CA SER A 953 23.09 16.18 -25.63
C SER A 953 24.24 15.35 -25.08
N THR A 954 25.49 15.78 -25.28
CA THR A 954 26.69 15.04 -24.92
C THR A 954 26.94 15.09 -23.40
N ARG A 955 27.09 16.28 -22.82
CA ARG A 955 27.39 16.47 -21.38
C ARG A 955 26.19 16.14 -20.49
N GLY A 956 24.97 16.51 -20.91
CA GLY A 956 23.72 16.24 -20.21
C GLY A 956 23.23 14.80 -20.39
N LYS A 957 23.85 14.02 -21.30
CA LYS A 957 23.43 12.64 -21.62
C LYS A 957 21.98 12.54 -22.11
N VAL A 958 21.51 13.57 -22.83
CA VAL A 958 20.15 13.66 -23.33
C VAL A 958 20.04 12.91 -24.65
N ASN A 959 19.13 11.95 -24.74
CA ASN A 959 18.92 11.17 -25.95
C ASN A 959 18.19 11.97 -27.04
N THR A 960 18.22 11.49 -28.28
CA THR A 960 17.65 12.17 -29.46
C THR A 960 16.16 12.49 -29.28
N SER A 961 15.38 11.56 -28.74
CA SER A 961 13.92 11.75 -28.55
C SER A 961 13.62 12.87 -27.54
N ALA A 962 14.39 12.96 -26.45
CA ALA A 962 14.24 14.04 -25.47
C ALA A 962 14.70 15.40 -26.06
N MET A 963 15.77 15.42 -26.88
CA MET A 963 16.20 16.61 -27.60
C MET A 963 15.13 17.13 -28.57
N GLU A 964 14.47 16.22 -29.31
CA GLU A 964 13.36 16.58 -30.21
C GLU A 964 12.18 17.19 -29.44
N LYS A 965 11.84 16.64 -28.29
CA LYS A 965 10.77 17.18 -27.43
C LYS A 965 11.15 18.56 -26.87
N LEU A 966 12.38 18.77 -26.40
CA LEU A 966 12.85 20.09 -25.95
C LEU A 966 12.80 21.12 -27.07
N LYS A 967 13.16 20.73 -28.31
CA LYS A 967 13.02 21.60 -29.50
C LYS A 967 11.57 21.92 -29.76
N ALA A 968 10.69 20.93 -29.76
CA ALA A 968 9.25 21.13 -30.01
C ALA A 968 8.60 22.06 -28.98
N LEU A 969 9.08 22.06 -27.74
CA LEU A 969 8.66 22.96 -26.67
C LEU A 969 9.30 24.37 -26.76
N GLY A 970 10.21 24.61 -27.70
CA GLY A 970 10.92 25.88 -27.82
C GLY A 970 11.99 26.12 -26.76
N CYS A 971 12.39 25.09 -26.00
CA CYS A 971 13.37 25.22 -24.93
C CYS A 971 14.81 25.47 -25.44
N LEU A 972 15.07 25.21 -26.72
CA LEU A 972 16.39 25.28 -27.35
C LEU A 972 16.51 26.38 -28.42
N ASP A 973 15.53 27.25 -28.57
CA ASP A 973 15.47 28.26 -29.66
C ASP A 973 16.63 29.27 -29.62
N ASN A 974 17.18 29.54 -28.44
CA ASN A 974 18.30 30.47 -28.26
C ASN A 974 19.67 29.76 -28.26
N MET A 975 19.74 28.49 -28.64
CA MET A 975 20.93 27.68 -28.54
C MET A 975 21.38 27.18 -29.94
N SER A 976 22.67 27.40 -30.29
CA SER A 976 23.22 26.90 -31.55
C SER A 976 23.13 25.40 -31.66
N GLU A 977 22.97 24.85 -32.88
CA GLU A 977 22.82 23.40 -33.06
C GLU A 977 24.09 22.61 -32.77
N SER A 978 25.23 23.13 -33.17
CA SER A 978 26.54 22.45 -33.05
C SER A 978 27.57 23.31 -32.31
N ASN A 979 28.63 22.63 -31.83
CA ASN A 979 29.80 23.28 -31.23
C ASN A 979 30.67 24.01 -32.25
N GLN A 980 30.43 23.86 -33.55
CA GLN A 980 31.17 24.54 -34.60
C GLN A 980 30.62 25.94 -34.79
N LEU A 981 31.47 26.95 -34.58
CA LEU A 981 31.17 28.30 -35.03
C LEU A 981 31.11 28.31 -36.57
N SER A 982 29.88 28.46 -37.11
CA SER A 982 29.73 28.72 -38.53
C SER A 982 30.38 30.06 -38.85
N LEU A 983 31.40 30.01 -39.65
CA LEU A 983 32.11 31.22 -40.15
C LEU A 983 31.39 31.85 -41.36
N PHE A 984 30.16 31.36 -41.72
CA PHE A 984 29.36 31.90 -42.82
C PHE A 984 27.89 32.02 -42.43
#